data_e43f9d861f7c0a43939b2cfc6594a35c
#
_entry.id   e43f9d861f7c0a43939b2cfc6594a35c
#
_cell.length_a   1.000
_cell.length_b   1.000
_cell.length_c   1.000
_cell.angle_alpha   90.00
_cell.angle_beta   90.00
_cell.angle_gamma   90.00
#
_symmetry.space_group_name_H-M   'P 1'
#
loop_
_entity.id
_entity.type
_entity.pdbx_description
1 polymer ?
#
loop_
_entity_poly.entity_id
_entity_poly.type
_entity_poly.pdbx_seq_one_letter_code
_entity_poly.pdbx_strand_id
1 'polypeptide(L)'
;MGEYVRLKELAGRLHINKGDNVYVTSDVKQLLYDCIQNGDDTDLNILIDGIIEIIGDEATLVFPTFNWAFCKGEAYDHYKTPCKTGSLGKIALKRDDFARTKHPIYSFAVWGKDKEVLCSLTNKSSFGEDSPLNYMVEHGYRNLFIDKDTQHSFVFVHYAEEQNGPVPYRYLKDFTADYTDEYGNTCKATYSMNVRNLGMDVKNTILPLEDEFIEKGIEDRFYINDIEYKIIELKESYPIMAGDVINNRSRRICSYIGQDDDPAVLGESMYRLADRLFPICRSITGAGVRKTFDILKEYIPDLKLYEVPTGTRVMDWTVPREWKIEEAYIEDEDGKRIIDYKNNNLHVLGYSTPVDEWMSLEELSGHLYTLKDQPDLLPYITSYYKERWGFSMTQKMKDGLRPGRYHAVIKSQLFDGRLTYGELIIPGKSDKEIFLSTYICHPSMANNECSGPSVMAHLIAYIKGMRERNYTYRIVFVPETIGAITYLSKNLDEMRKKIIAGFNITCVGDDRDYSIIHSRYKDTLADKVLTEVLESHYPDYSDYPYIKRGSDERQYQAPGVDIPLVCFCRSKYHVYPEYHTSGDNMSIVSPEGFYGAFTVMRKCMDRLEDIAENETVTADDIDAHRNIRHSNDKRDGEEGKVYKVTCLCEPQLGKRGLVPTMSSKETYQETLAMKDVLAYADGTHDVVELAHIIEQPVDVVMKVIKQLVEAGLLNAVYEERK
;
A
#
# COMPACT_ATOMS: atom_id res chain seq x y z
N MET A 1 31.08 -8.58 -32.79
CA MET A 1 31.65 -8.96 -31.49
C MET A 1 33.09 -8.50 -31.52
N GLY A 2 33.53 -7.66 -30.59
CA GLY A 2 34.91 -7.25 -30.44
C GLY A 2 35.77 -8.46 -30.03
N GLU A 3 37.09 -8.37 -30.19
CA GLU A 3 38.03 -9.37 -29.71
C GLU A 3 37.94 -9.42 -28.17
N TYR A 4 37.89 -10.64 -27.57
CA TYR A 4 37.83 -10.82 -26.12
C TYR A 4 39.09 -10.28 -25.46
N VAL A 5 38.91 -9.36 -24.49
CA VAL A 5 40.00 -8.79 -23.70
C VAL A 5 40.31 -9.72 -22.54
N ARG A 6 41.54 -10.24 -22.47
CA ARG A 6 42.01 -11.15 -21.43
C ARG A 6 42.18 -10.46 -20.08
N LEU A 7 42.07 -11.18 -18.98
CA LEU A 7 42.20 -10.67 -17.61
C LEU A 7 43.47 -9.86 -17.40
N LYS A 8 44.62 -10.31 -17.93
CA LYS A 8 45.91 -9.61 -17.87
C LYS A 8 45.94 -8.30 -18.64
N GLU A 9 45.06 -8.09 -19.62
CA GLU A 9 44.98 -6.88 -20.46
C GLU A 9 43.88 -5.95 -19.98
N LEU A 10 43.00 -6.45 -19.10
CA LEU A 10 41.79 -5.78 -18.66
C LEU A 10 42.11 -4.43 -17.97
N ALA A 11 43.07 -4.42 -17.06
CA ALA A 11 43.50 -3.20 -16.36
C ALA A 11 43.88 -2.06 -17.34
N GLY A 12 44.56 -2.38 -18.46
CA GLY A 12 44.92 -1.43 -19.51
C GLY A 12 43.73 -0.88 -20.33
N ARG A 13 42.52 -1.43 -20.12
CA ARG A 13 41.29 -0.94 -20.74
C ARG A 13 40.41 -0.15 -19.79
N LEU A 14 40.73 -0.16 -18.50
CA LEU A 14 40.04 0.68 -17.52
C LEU A 14 40.48 2.13 -17.75
N HIS A 15 39.53 3.05 -17.72
CA HIS A 15 39.83 4.48 -17.95
C HIS A 15 40.49 5.14 -16.74
N ILE A 16 41.55 4.51 -16.20
CA ILE A 16 42.40 4.99 -15.08
C ILE A 16 43.80 5.31 -15.58
N ASN A 17 44.48 6.27 -14.94
CA ASN A 17 45.75 6.78 -15.35
C ASN A 17 46.77 6.77 -14.20
N LYS A 18 48.02 6.98 -14.52
CA LYS A 18 49.09 7.13 -13.55
C LYS A 18 48.79 8.31 -12.61
N GLY A 19 48.81 8.04 -11.32
CA GLY A 19 48.55 9.02 -10.26
C GLY A 19 47.10 9.08 -9.79
N ASP A 20 46.16 8.33 -10.41
CA ASP A 20 44.79 8.26 -9.97
C ASP A 20 44.67 7.49 -8.67
N ASN A 21 44.02 8.08 -7.66
CA ASN A 21 43.59 7.37 -6.45
C ASN A 21 42.28 6.67 -6.74
N VAL A 22 42.25 5.34 -6.57
CA VAL A 22 41.09 4.52 -7.00
C VAL A 22 40.45 3.77 -5.82
N TYR A 23 39.16 3.96 -5.66
CA TYR A 23 38.31 3.15 -4.82
C TYR A 23 37.49 2.21 -5.71
N VAL A 24 37.46 0.89 -5.44
CA VAL A 24 36.83 -0.10 -6.32
C VAL A 24 35.60 -0.72 -5.70
N THR A 25 34.47 -0.56 -6.38
CA THR A 25 33.20 -1.23 -6.09
C THR A 25 32.95 -2.33 -7.12
N SER A 26 32.89 -3.60 -6.75
CA SER A 26 32.88 -4.67 -7.76
C SER A 26 31.96 -5.85 -7.47
N ASP A 27 31.40 -6.42 -8.55
CA ASP A 27 31.00 -7.83 -8.66
C ASP A 27 31.81 -8.47 -9.79
N VAL A 28 32.58 -9.46 -9.49
CA VAL A 28 33.48 -10.12 -10.46
C VAL A 28 32.97 -11.48 -10.93
N LYS A 29 31.70 -11.80 -10.67
CA LYS A 29 31.14 -13.12 -11.03
C LYS A 29 31.08 -13.30 -12.55
N GLN A 30 30.53 -12.31 -13.26
CA GLN A 30 30.43 -12.37 -14.72
C GLN A 30 31.84 -12.36 -15.34
N LEU A 31 32.74 -11.51 -14.83
CA LEU A 31 34.14 -11.48 -15.28
C LEU A 31 34.80 -12.86 -15.15
N LEU A 32 34.68 -13.54 -14.00
CA LEU A 32 35.26 -14.87 -13.80
C LEU A 32 34.58 -15.93 -14.69
N TYR A 33 33.29 -15.82 -14.90
CA TYR A 33 32.57 -16.70 -15.81
C TYR A 33 33.11 -16.56 -17.24
N ASP A 34 33.30 -15.34 -17.71
CA ASP A 34 33.82 -15.07 -19.06
C ASP A 34 35.28 -15.55 -19.21
N CYS A 35 36.13 -15.37 -18.18
CA CYS A 35 37.46 -15.94 -18.15
C CYS A 35 37.43 -17.46 -18.34
N ILE A 36 36.58 -18.18 -17.58
CA ILE A 36 36.43 -19.63 -17.70
C ILE A 36 35.97 -20.02 -19.12
N GLN A 37 34.97 -19.34 -19.67
CA GLN A 37 34.44 -19.66 -21.00
C GLN A 37 35.46 -19.46 -22.12
N ASN A 38 36.40 -18.53 -21.95
CA ASN A 38 37.43 -18.19 -22.93
C ASN A 38 38.80 -18.85 -22.63
N GLY A 39 38.84 -19.74 -21.63
CA GLY A 39 40.10 -20.43 -21.25
C GLY A 39 41.18 -19.46 -20.76
N ASP A 40 40.78 -18.39 -20.10
CA ASP A 40 41.65 -17.36 -19.53
C ASP A 40 41.92 -17.65 -18.04
N ASP A 41 42.88 -16.90 -17.45
CA ASP A 41 43.22 -17.01 -16.04
C ASP A 41 42.05 -16.49 -15.16
N THR A 42 41.87 -17.03 -13.97
CA THR A 42 40.85 -16.63 -13.00
C THR A 42 41.45 -16.08 -11.70
N ASP A 43 42.78 -15.90 -11.63
CA ASP A 43 43.44 -15.29 -10.48
C ASP A 43 43.25 -13.76 -10.50
N LEU A 44 42.35 -13.27 -9.66
CA LEU A 44 42.05 -11.85 -9.54
C LEU A 44 43.24 -10.99 -9.03
N ASN A 45 44.31 -11.59 -8.52
CA ASN A 45 45.56 -10.83 -8.26
C ASN A 45 46.11 -10.22 -9.53
N ILE A 46 45.95 -10.83 -10.70
CA ILE A 46 46.36 -10.30 -11.99
C ILE A 46 45.69 -8.93 -12.26
N LEU A 47 44.39 -8.81 -11.95
CA LEU A 47 43.67 -7.54 -12.10
C LEU A 47 44.15 -6.50 -11.08
N ILE A 48 44.34 -6.91 -9.81
CA ILE A 48 44.85 -6.01 -8.75
C ILE A 48 46.23 -5.49 -9.12
N ASP A 49 47.14 -6.37 -9.52
CA ASP A 49 48.53 -5.99 -9.91
C ASP A 49 48.51 -5.10 -11.16
N GLY A 50 47.63 -5.41 -12.15
CA GLY A 50 47.50 -4.55 -13.34
C GLY A 50 46.98 -3.15 -13.01
N ILE A 51 46.03 -3.01 -12.08
CA ILE A 51 45.57 -1.68 -11.62
C ILE A 51 46.73 -0.94 -10.93
N ILE A 52 47.43 -1.63 -10.01
CA ILE A 52 48.61 -1.04 -9.30
C ILE A 52 49.69 -0.56 -10.29
N GLU A 53 50.02 -1.37 -11.32
CA GLU A 53 50.99 -1.00 -12.33
C GLU A 53 50.60 0.27 -13.08
N ILE A 54 49.34 0.45 -13.40
CA ILE A 54 48.82 1.62 -14.13
C ILE A 54 48.87 2.87 -13.27
N ILE A 55 48.29 2.80 -12.05
CA ILE A 55 48.20 3.97 -11.18
C ILE A 55 49.55 4.38 -10.61
N GLY A 56 50.46 3.41 -10.37
CA GLY A 56 51.84 3.62 -9.90
C GLY A 56 51.95 3.98 -8.42
N ASP A 57 53.19 4.05 -7.91
CA ASP A 57 53.50 4.16 -6.47
C ASP A 57 53.09 5.50 -5.83
N GLU A 58 52.82 6.53 -6.62
CA GLU A 58 52.35 7.85 -6.14
C GLU A 58 50.86 7.93 -6.01
N ALA A 59 50.13 6.80 -6.15
CA ALA A 59 48.70 6.68 -6.06
C ALA A 59 48.27 5.69 -4.97
N THR A 60 46.97 5.59 -4.74
CA THR A 60 46.38 4.72 -3.71
C THR A 60 45.24 3.87 -4.31
N LEU A 61 45.24 2.59 -3.98
CA LEU A 61 44.15 1.63 -4.32
C LEU A 61 43.42 1.18 -3.07
N VAL A 62 42.08 1.28 -3.09
CA VAL A 62 41.25 0.99 -1.94
C VAL A 62 40.11 0.01 -2.33
N PHE A 63 39.94 -1.05 -1.52
CA PHE A 63 38.81 -1.99 -1.62
C PHE A 63 37.98 -1.98 -0.36
N PRO A 64 36.61 -2.00 -0.44
CA PRO A 64 35.75 -2.17 0.72
C PRO A 64 35.91 -3.55 1.36
N THR A 65 35.98 -3.57 2.69
CA THR A 65 36.11 -4.81 3.47
C THR A 65 35.09 -4.85 4.61
N PHE A 66 33.83 -4.45 4.30
CA PHE A 66 32.77 -4.25 5.28
C PHE A 66 32.32 -5.54 5.94
N ASN A 67 31.91 -5.44 7.23
CA ASN A 67 31.35 -6.54 7.98
C ASN A 67 30.36 -6.01 9.05
N TRP A 68 29.13 -6.43 8.99
CA TRP A 68 28.06 -5.97 9.91
C TRP A 68 27.87 -6.88 11.14
N ALA A 69 28.76 -7.85 11.40
CA ALA A 69 28.66 -8.72 12.57
C ALA A 69 28.78 -7.95 13.90
N PHE A 70 29.62 -6.90 13.90
CA PHE A 70 29.78 -5.99 15.05
C PHE A 70 28.44 -5.33 15.44
N CYS A 71 27.56 -5.04 14.47
CA CYS A 71 26.21 -4.51 14.74
C CYS A 71 25.28 -5.49 15.46
N LYS A 72 25.64 -6.78 15.49
CA LYS A 72 24.93 -7.83 16.21
C LYS A 72 25.56 -8.18 17.56
N GLY A 73 26.57 -7.42 17.99
CA GLY A 73 27.34 -7.69 19.22
C GLY A 73 28.42 -8.77 19.07
N GLU A 74 28.73 -9.22 17.83
CA GLU A 74 29.81 -10.16 17.59
C GLU A 74 31.16 -9.44 17.68
N ALA A 75 32.17 -10.13 18.26
CA ALA A 75 33.52 -9.60 18.41
C ALA A 75 34.18 -9.31 17.06
N TYR A 76 34.88 -8.18 16.98
CA TYR A 76 35.73 -7.83 15.86
C TYR A 76 37.22 -8.06 16.18
N ASP A 77 37.94 -8.66 15.26
CA ASP A 77 39.38 -8.78 15.29
C ASP A 77 39.96 -8.20 13.99
N HIS A 78 40.87 -7.25 14.13
CA HIS A 78 41.43 -6.47 13.01
C HIS A 78 41.96 -7.36 11.88
N TYR A 79 42.61 -8.46 12.21
CA TYR A 79 43.20 -9.38 11.23
C TYR A 79 42.30 -10.56 10.87
N LYS A 80 41.48 -11.05 11.80
CA LYS A 80 40.70 -12.30 11.60
C LYS A 80 39.29 -12.09 11.10
N THR A 81 38.68 -10.92 11.38
CA THR A 81 37.29 -10.68 10.95
C THR A 81 37.19 -10.66 9.42
N PRO A 82 36.41 -11.54 8.80
CA PRO A 82 36.37 -11.68 7.36
C PRO A 82 35.65 -10.50 6.68
N CYS A 83 36.09 -10.16 5.48
CA CYS A 83 35.35 -9.27 4.58
C CYS A 83 34.06 -9.96 4.08
N LYS A 84 32.91 -9.24 4.12
CA LYS A 84 31.64 -9.68 3.55
C LYS A 84 31.31 -9.00 2.21
N THR A 85 32.08 -8.00 1.78
CA THR A 85 31.87 -7.24 0.56
C THR A 85 32.92 -7.56 -0.50
N GLY A 86 32.48 -8.27 -1.56
CA GLY A 86 33.30 -8.50 -2.75
C GLY A 86 34.48 -9.48 -2.61
N SER A 87 34.93 -10.03 -3.74
CA SER A 87 36.07 -10.95 -3.80
C SER A 87 37.41 -10.20 -3.78
N LEU A 88 37.51 -9.01 -4.42
CA LEU A 88 38.73 -8.24 -4.46
C LEU A 88 39.19 -7.78 -3.07
N GLY A 89 38.27 -7.29 -2.22
CA GLY A 89 38.58 -6.93 -0.84
C GLY A 89 39.04 -8.13 0.00
N LYS A 90 38.50 -9.34 -0.23
CA LYS A 90 38.95 -10.58 0.44
C LYS A 90 40.37 -10.98 0.02
N ILE A 91 40.73 -10.77 -1.24
CA ILE A 91 42.05 -11.05 -1.77
C ILE A 91 43.06 -10.02 -1.24
N ALA A 92 42.71 -8.76 -1.31
CA ALA A 92 43.57 -7.65 -0.80
C ALA A 92 43.93 -7.86 0.69
N LEU A 93 43.00 -8.27 1.55
CA LEU A 93 43.28 -8.56 2.97
C LEU A 93 44.25 -9.75 3.20
N LYS A 94 44.54 -10.57 2.19
CA LYS A 94 45.51 -11.69 2.29
C LYS A 94 46.90 -11.30 1.76
N ARG A 95 47.02 -10.14 1.19
CA ARG A 95 48.28 -9.61 0.62
C ARG A 95 49.04 -8.83 1.67
N ASP A 96 50.34 -8.96 1.73
CA ASP A 96 51.24 -8.30 2.70
C ASP A 96 51.44 -6.82 2.35
N ASP A 97 51.19 -6.40 1.09
CA ASP A 97 51.32 -5.03 0.62
C ASP A 97 50.10 -4.15 0.94
N PHE A 98 48.94 -4.74 1.31
CA PHE A 98 47.75 -4.04 1.77
C PHE A 98 47.69 -3.94 3.29
N ALA A 99 47.08 -2.88 3.82
CA ALA A 99 46.74 -2.73 5.22
C ALA A 99 45.22 -2.47 5.39
N ARG A 100 44.66 -2.83 6.54
CA ARG A 100 43.25 -2.64 6.84
C ARG A 100 43.03 -1.39 7.70
N THR A 101 41.98 -0.58 7.40
CA THR A 101 41.53 0.50 8.26
C THR A 101 40.84 0.02 9.50
N LYS A 102 40.70 0.84 10.58
CA LYS A 102 40.32 0.40 11.93
C LYS A 102 38.85 0.20 12.18
N HIS A 103 37.97 0.89 11.44
CA HIS A 103 36.54 0.86 11.74
C HIS A 103 35.94 -0.54 11.54
N PRO A 104 35.29 -1.18 12.57
CA PRO A 104 34.92 -2.60 12.52
C PRO A 104 33.78 -2.90 11.55
N ILE A 105 32.94 -1.91 11.19
CA ILE A 105 31.78 -2.09 10.31
C ILE A 105 32.15 -1.74 8.87
N TYR A 106 32.76 -0.57 8.65
CA TYR A 106 33.16 -0.04 7.33
C TYR A 106 34.68 0.12 7.28
N SER A 107 35.38 -1.02 7.21
CA SER A 107 36.83 -1.04 6.98
C SER A 107 37.16 -1.14 5.50
N PHE A 108 38.39 -0.80 5.15
CA PHE A 108 38.93 -0.82 3.80
C PHE A 108 40.29 -1.52 3.79
N ALA A 109 40.62 -2.23 2.70
CA ALA A 109 41.98 -2.66 2.40
C ALA A 109 42.64 -1.59 1.52
N VAL A 110 43.76 -1.10 1.93
CA VAL A 110 44.44 0.05 1.34
C VAL A 110 45.89 -0.32 0.90
N TRP A 111 46.24 0.02 -0.32
CA TRP A 111 47.59 -0.05 -0.89
C TRP A 111 47.99 1.35 -1.38
N GLY A 112 49.29 1.67 -1.34
CA GLY A 112 49.87 2.85 -1.96
C GLY A 112 50.13 4.00 -1.01
N LYS A 113 50.22 5.21 -1.56
CA LYS A 113 50.69 6.42 -0.92
C LYS A 113 49.96 6.81 0.36
N ASP A 114 48.62 6.74 0.36
CA ASP A 114 47.78 7.19 1.48
C ASP A 114 47.54 6.08 2.50
N LYS A 115 48.17 4.89 2.36
CA LYS A 115 47.96 3.73 3.22
C LYS A 115 48.12 4.05 4.71
N GLU A 116 49.21 4.72 5.08
CA GLU A 116 49.51 5.05 6.47
C GLU A 116 48.48 6.02 7.04
N VAL A 117 48.08 7.05 6.28
CA VAL A 117 47.08 8.04 6.69
C VAL A 117 45.74 7.39 6.91
N LEU A 118 45.20 6.68 5.90
CA LEU A 118 43.89 6.04 5.96
C LEU A 118 43.82 4.99 7.07
N CYS A 119 44.88 4.21 7.29
CA CYS A 119 44.92 3.19 8.35
C CYS A 119 45.17 3.77 9.75
N SER A 120 45.58 5.02 9.86
CA SER A 120 45.74 5.72 11.16
C SER A 120 44.43 6.28 11.70
N LEU A 121 43.44 6.53 10.84
CA LEU A 121 42.15 7.11 11.21
C LEU A 121 41.42 6.29 12.27
N THR A 122 40.78 6.99 13.24
CA THR A 122 40.10 6.38 14.39
C THR A 122 38.64 6.84 14.51
N ASN A 123 37.98 7.04 13.38
CA ASN A 123 36.63 7.52 13.31
C ASN A 123 35.65 6.63 14.11
N LYS A 124 34.79 7.28 14.92
CA LYS A 124 33.72 6.59 15.66
C LYS A 124 32.53 6.28 14.74
N SER A 125 32.11 7.23 13.92
CA SER A 125 31.06 7.01 12.93
C SER A 125 31.61 6.44 11.64
N SER A 126 30.85 5.55 11.00
CA SER A 126 31.21 4.96 9.72
C SER A 126 31.42 6.00 8.61
N PHE A 127 30.70 7.14 8.69
CA PHE A 127 30.63 8.19 7.68
C PHE A 127 30.98 9.58 8.23
N GLY A 128 31.67 9.66 9.39
CA GLY A 128 32.06 10.92 10.03
C GLY A 128 33.10 11.71 9.23
N GLU A 129 33.32 12.98 9.60
CA GLU A 129 34.34 13.87 9.01
C GLU A 129 35.75 13.30 9.14
N ASP A 130 36.02 12.48 10.15
CA ASP A 130 37.28 11.79 10.40
C ASP A 130 37.34 10.37 9.75
N SER A 131 36.43 10.06 8.83
CA SER A 131 36.36 8.75 8.18
C SER A 131 37.23 8.64 6.93
N PRO A 132 37.63 7.42 6.53
CA PRO A 132 38.29 7.19 5.23
C PRO A 132 37.46 7.68 4.04
N LEU A 133 36.11 7.68 4.12
CA LEU A 133 35.24 8.17 3.05
C LEU A 133 35.38 9.68 2.86
N ASN A 134 35.46 10.46 3.95
CA ASN A 134 35.72 11.88 3.89
C ASN A 134 37.08 12.14 3.21
N TYR A 135 38.13 11.45 3.67
CA TYR A 135 39.46 11.60 3.09
C TYR A 135 39.47 11.35 1.58
N MET A 136 38.78 10.28 1.14
CA MET A 136 38.71 9.94 -0.29
C MET A 136 37.98 11.02 -1.11
N VAL A 137 36.91 11.61 -0.60
CA VAL A 137 36.19 12.70 -1.27
C VAL A 137 37.07 13.95 -1.38
N GLU A 138 37.72 14.38 -0.27
CA GLU A 138 38.54 15.57 -0.24
C GLU A 138 39.77 15.46 -1.15
N HIS A 139 40.36 14.27 -1.27
CA HIS A 139 41.56 14.01 -2.05
C HIS A 139 41.28 13.52 -3.48
N GLY A 140 40.01 13.64 -3.95
CA GLY A 140 39.65 13.42 -5.35
C GLY A 140 39.84 11.97 -5.81
N TYR A 141 39.45 11.00 -4.98
CA TYR A 141 39.44 9.59 -5.40
C TYR A 141 38.38 9.37 -6.48
N ARG A 142 38.68 8.41 -7.36
CA ARG A 142 37.81 7.94 -8.43
C ARG A 142 37.16 6.61 -8.00
N ASN A 143 35.85 6.52 -8.02
CA ASN A 143 35.18 5.25 -7.72
C ASN A 143 34.97 4.43 -9.01
N LEU A 144 35.79 3.40 -9.19
CA LEU A 144 35.68 2.44 -10.27
C LEU A 144 34.62 1.37 -9.89
N PHE A 145 33.58 1.26 -10.68
CA PHE A 145 32.58 0.18 -10.61
C PHE A 145 32.90 -0.90 -11.64
N ILE A 146 32.80 -2.15 -11.22
CA ILE A 146 32.93 -3.35 -12.07
C ILE A 146 31.67 -4.16 -11.92
N ASP A 147 30.82 -4.22 -12.95
CA ASP A 147 29.55 -4.98 -12.97
C ASP A 147 28.66 -4.68 -11.75
N LYS A 148 28.52 -3.39 -11.41
CA LYS A 148 27.73 -2.94 -10.26
C LYS A 148 26.90 -1.72 -10.60
N ASP A 149 25.61 -1.76 -10.18
CA ASP A 149 24.75 -0.59 -10.23
C ASP A 149 25.10 0.40 -9.10
N THR A 150 24.90 1.67 -9.38
CA THR A 150 25.10 2.78 -8.43
C THR A 150 24.04 2.77 -7.34
N GLN A 151 22.80 2.41 -7.67
CA GLN A 151 21.63 2.47 -6.79
C GLN A 151 21.79 1.65 -5.50
N HIS A 152 22.51 0.52 -5.56
CA HIS A 152 22.69 -0.37 -4.41
C HIS A 152 24.12 -0.43 -3.89
N SER A 153 25.07 0.21 -4.58
CA SER A 153 26.50 0.00 -4.32
C SER A 153 27.32 1.28 -4.09
N PHE A 154 26.74 2.47 -4.31
CA PHE A 154 27.43 3.74 -4.15
C PHE A 154 27.37 4.21 -2.69
N VAL A 155 28.33 3.75 -1.86
CA VAL A 155 28.37 3.99 -0.41
C VAL A 155 28.53 5.48 -0.05
N PHE A 156 29.06 6.30 -0.93
CA PHE A 156 29.27 7.74 -0.71
C PHE A 156 27.99 8.56 -0.55
N VAL A 157 26.85 8.05 -0.99
CA VAL A 157 25.55 8.67 -0.66
C VAL A 157 25.32 8.69 0.85
N HIS A 158 25.74 7.66 1.59
CA HIS A 158 25.57 7.59 3.05
C HIS A 158 26.51 8.55 3.77
N TYR A 159 27.69 8.81 3.20
CA TYR A 159 28.56 9.87 3.67
C TYR A 159 27.89 11.24 3.46
N ALA A 160 27.34 11.53 2.27
CA ALA A 160 26.64 12.79 2.01
C ALA A 160 25.41 12.96 2.94
N GLU A 161 24.64 11.89 3.19
CA GLU A 161 23.49 11.89 4.11
C GLU A 161 23.89 12.21 5.55
N GLU A 162 24.99 11.64 6.07
CA GLU A 162 25.44 11.87 7.44
C GLU A 162 26.04 13.26 7.63
N GLN A 163 26.83 13.74 6.66
CA GLN A 163 27.51 15.05 6.74
C GLN A 163 26.54 16.23 6.58
N ASN A 164 25.46 16.07 5.82
CA ASN A 164 24.55 17.17 5.48
C ASN A 164 23.13 16.96 6.04
N GLY A 165 22.93 15.89 6.85
CA GLY A 165 21.66 15.56 7.49
C GLY A 165 21.29 16.46 8.68
N PRO A 166 20.25 16.07 9.43
CA PRO A 166 19.62 14.75 9.45
C PRO A 166 18.68 14.48 8.28
N VAL A 167 18.71 13.25 7.74
CA VAL A 167 17.71 12.79 6.78
C VAL A 167 16.60 12.02 7.52
N PRO A 168 15.30 12.16 7.15
CA PRO A 168 14.21 11.62 7.93
C PRO A 168 14.21 10.10 8.09
N TYR A 169 14.74 9.39 7.11
CA TYR A 169 14.72 7.92 7.04
C TYR A 169 15.97 7.24 7.60
N ARG A 170 16.89 7.99 8.23
CA ARG A 170 18.07 7.44 8.92
C ARG A 170 18.30 8.10 10.26
N TYR A 171 18.98 7.37 11.14
CA TYR A 171 19.44 7.88 12.43
C TYR A 171 20.75 7.25 12.82
N LEU A 172 21.56 7.99 13.56
CA LEU A 172 22.83 7.48 14.09
C LEU A 172 22.57 6.49 15.22
N LYS A 173 23.15 5.28 15.10
CA LYS A 173 23.01 4.22 16.11
C LYS A 173 24.37 3.72 16.55
N ASP A 174 24.54 3.62 17.86
CA ASP A 174 25.72 3.07 18.52
C ASP A 174 25.63 1.53 18.61
N PHE A 175 26.76 0.87 18.38
CA PHE A 175 26.96 -0.56 18.50
C PHE A 175 28.18 -0.83 19.37
N THR A 176 28.05 -1.71 20.36
CA THR A 176 29.12 -2.01 21.31
C THR A 176 29.41 -3.52 21.31
N ALA A 177 30.67 -3.88 21.06
CA ALA A 177 31.12 -5.26 21.13
C ALA A 177 32.60 -5.33 21.54
N ASP A 178 33.16 -6.53 21.66
CA ASP A 178 34.59 -6.72 21.87
C ASP A 178 35.34 -6.38 20.57
N TYR A 179 36.36 -5.56 20.69
CA TYR A 179 37.20 -5.08 19.59
C TYR A 179 38.66 -5.42 19.88
N THR A 180 39.28 -6.19 18.98
CA THR A 180 40.72 -6.48 19.00
C THR A 180 41.40 -5.60 17.94
N ASP A 181 42.32 -4.73 18.39
CA ASP A 181 43.04 -3.80 17.55
C ASP A 181 44.18 -4.42 16.73
N GLU A 182 44.90 -3.58 15.97
CA GLU A 182 46.06 -3.98 15.16
C GLU A 182 47.28 -4.45 15.99
N TYR A 183 47.29 -4.23 17.30
CA TYR A 183 48.31 -4.70 18.23
C TYR A 183 47.91 -5.96 19.00
N GLY A 184 46.70 -6.47 18.77
CA GLY A 184 46.20 -7.64 19.46
C GLY A 184 45.55 -7.34 20.83
N ASN A 185 45.39 -6.04 21.21
CA ASN A 185 44.71 -5.68 22.44
C ASN A 185 43.19 -5.75 22.27
N THR A 186 42.51 -6.38 23.21
CA THR A 186 41.04 -6.51 23.18
C THR A 186 40.40 -5.61 24.24
N CYS A 187 39.41 -4.81 23.83
CA CYS A 187 38.61 -3.99 24.72
C CYS A 187 37.14 -3.95 24.26
N LYS A 188 36.22 -3.51 25.11
CA LYS A 188 34.89 -3.13 24.66
C LYS A 188 34.96 -1.77 23.98
N ALA A 189 34.54 -1.71 22.73
CA ALA A 189 34.52 -0.47 21.94
C ALA A 189 33.14 -0.19 21.39
N THR A 190 32.81 1.10 21.23
CA THR A 190 31.54 1.56 20.65
C THR A 190 31.80 2.32 19.36
N TYR A 191 31.17 1.88 18.30
CA TYR A 191 31.19 2.51 16.98
C TYR A 191 29.79 2.82 16.52
N SER A 192 29.63 3.84 15.68
CA SER A 192 28.32 4.33 15.23
C SER A 192 28.16 4.10 13.72
N MET A 193 26.92 3.95 13.32
CA MET A 193 26.56 3.90 11.91
C MET A 193 25.20 4.61 11.69
N ASN A 194 25.09 5.37 10.62
CA ASN A 194 23.85 5.99 10.19
C ASN A 194 22.93 4.93 9.57
N VAL A 195 22.06 4.32 10.40
CA VAL A 195 21.21 3.18 10.03
C VAL A 195 19.89 3.65 9.44
N ARG A 196 19.34 2.85 8.50
CA ARG A 196 18.01 3.09 7.95
C ARG A 196 16.94 2.85 9.02
N ASN A 197 15.92 3.71 9.07
CA ASN A 197 14.71 3.46 9.85
C ASN A 197 13.91 2.34 9.15
N LEU A 198 13.94 1.13 9.70
CA LEU A 198 13.27 -0.05 9.14
C LEU A 198 11.74 0.02 9.23
N GLY A 199 11.21 0.98 10.00
CA GLY A 199 9.77 1.27 10.05
C GLY A 199 9.26 2.08 8.86
N MET A 200 10.15 2.69 8.07
CA MET A 200 9.81 3.47 6.89
C MET A 200 9.93 2.63 5.62
N ASP A 201 9.04 2.88 4.66
CA ASP A 201 9.17 2.34 3.30
C ASP A 201 10.08 3.27 2.48
N VAL A 202 11.38 2.96 2.46
CA VAL A 202 12.42 3.74 1.79
C VAL A 202 12.97 2.97 0.61
N LYS A 203 12.88 3.55 -0.58
CA LYS A 203 13.44 2.98 -1.82
C LYS A 203 14.61 3.84 -2.32
N ASN A 204 15.71 3.23 -2.70
CA ASN A 204 16.79 3.93 -3.36
C ASN A 204 16.33 4.39 -4.75
N THR A 205 16.66 5.64 -5.12
CA THR A 205 16.24 6.25 -6.39
C THR A 205 17.39 7.07 -7.02
N ILE A 206 18.64 6.71 -6.77
CA ILE A 206 19.83 7.49 -7.16
C ILE A 206 19.97 7.75 -8.67
N LEU A 207 19.22 7.06 -9.52
CA LEU A 207 19.27 7.23 -10.97
C LEU A 207 19.16 8.69 -11.45
N PRO A 208 18.29 9.55 -10.86
CA PRO A 208 18.24 10.97 -11.24
C PRO A 208 19.54 11.76 -10.94
N LEU A 209 20.34 11.31 -9.96
CA LEU A 209 21.67 11.87 -9.70
C LEU A 209 22.71 11.33 -10.68
N GLU A 210 22.63 10.05 -11.01
CA GLU A 210 23.51 9.39 -11.98
C GLU A 210 23.35 10.03 -13.38
N ASP A 211 22.11 10.32 -13.81
CA ASP A 211 21.86 11.06 -15.05
C ASP A 211 22.57 12.43 -15.05
N GLU A 212 22.53 13.17 -13.94
CA GLU A 212 23.23 14.44 -13.79
C GLU A 212 24.76 14.26 -13.78
N PHE A 213 25.29 13.17 -13.19
CA PHE A 213 26.71 12.86 -13.23
C PHE A 213 27.20 12.63 -14.67
N ILE A 214 26.41 11.90 -15.47
CA ILE A 214 26.70 11.67 -16.89
C ILE A 214 26.65 12.97 -17.69
N GLU A 215 25.59 13.78 -17.52
CA GLU A 215 25.40 15.04 -18.22
C GLU A 215 26.57 16.05 -17.95
N LYS A 216 27.11 16.01 -16.72
CA LYS A 216 28.21 16.88 -16.30
C LYS A 216 29.60 16.29 -16.57
N GLY A 217 29.67 15.07 -17.11
CA GLY A 217 30.94 14.37 -17.34
C GLY A 217 31.68 13.96 -16.07
N ILE A 218 30.94 13.80 -14.95
CA ILE A 218 31.44 13.30 -13.65
C ILE A 218 31.45 11.76 -13.64
N GLU A 219 30.59 11.14 -14.41
CA GLU A 219 30.56 9.70 -14.65
C GLU A 219 31.04 9.38 -16.05
N ASP A 220 31.99 8.45 -16.16
CA ASP A 220 32.47 7.83 -17.38
C ASP A 220 31.99 6.37 -17.40
N ARG A 221 31.15 5.99 -18.37
CA ARG A 221 30.57 4.67 -18.50
C ARG A 221 31.05 4.00 -19.78
N PHE A 222 31.56 2.78 -19.66
CA PHE A 222 32.10 2.01 -20.79
C PHE A 222 31.90 0.50 -20.60
N TYR A 223 32.14 -0.27 -21.67
CA TYR A 223 31.94 -1.71 -21.68
C TYR A 223 33.21 -2.43 -22.12
N ILE A 224 33.57 -3.51 -21.44
CA ILE A 224 34.64 -4.44 -21.83
C ILE A 224 34.07 -5.85 -21.69
N ASN A 225 34.17 -6.67 -22.75
CA ASN A 225 33.58 -8.01 -22.80
C ASN A 225 32.08 -8.04 -22.42
N ASP A 226 31.30 -7.05 -22.86
CA ASP A 226 29.90 -6.85 -22.55
C ASP A 226 29.58 -6.62 -21.04
N ILE A 227 30.61 -6.48 -20.19
CA ILE A 227 30.48 -6.10 -18.78
C ILE A 227 30.52 -4.57 -18.67
N GLU A 228 29.62 -4.01 -17.87
CA GLU A 228 29.60 -2.55 -17.60
C GLU A 228 30.67 -2.14 -16.59
N TYR A 229 31.40 -1.08 -16.91
CA TYR A 229 32.31 -0.38 -16.03
C TYR A 229 31.90 1.08 -15.95
N LYS A 230 32.08 1.67 -14.77
CA LYS A 230 31.81 3.10 -14.54
C LYS A 230 32.93 3.69 -13.68
N ILE A 231 33.23 4.95 -13.90
CA ILE A 231 34.10 5.73 -13.02
C ILE A 231 33.36 6.98 -12.62
N ILE A 232 33.17 7.20 -11.31
CA ILE A 232 32.55 8.40 -10.74
C ILE A 232 33.62 9.19 -10.00
N GLU A 233 33.76 10.46 -10.34
CA GLU A 233 34.67 11.42 -9.68
C GLU A 233 34.05 11.83 -8.33
N LEU A 234 34.63 11.40 -7.19
CA LEU A 234 34.03 11.58 -5.88
C LEU A 234 33.93 13.04 -5.45
N LYS A 235 34.97 13.82 -5.73
CA LYS A 235 35.02 15.24 -5.35
C LYS A 235 33.95 16.07 -6.07
N GLU A 236 33.73 15.78 -7.35
CA GLU A 236 32.76 16.45 -8.21
C GLU A 236 31.32 15.98 -7.97
N SER A 237 31.11 14.70 -7.62
CA SER A 237 29.81 14.14 -7.33
C SER A 237 29.28 14.54 -5.95
N TYR A 238 30.16 14.76 -4.97
CA TYR A 238 29.79 15.09 -3.60
C TYR A 238 28.91 16.34 -3.46
N PRO A 239 29.24 17.51 -4.08
CA PRO A 239 28.39 18.69 -3.98
C PRO A 239 26.93 18.47 -4.50
N ILE A 240 26.78 17.62 -5.50
CA ILE A 240 25.45 17.29 -6.06
C ILE A 240 24.65 16.44 -5.07
N MET A 241 25.28 15.45 -4.46
CA MET A 241 24.66 14.63 -3.40
C MET A 241 24.33 15.47 -2.17
N ALA A 242 25.27 16.28 -1.69
CA ALA A 242 25.09 17.21 -0.58
C ALA A 242 23.96 18.22 -0.86
N GLY A 243 23.91 18.76 -2.07
CA GLY A 243 22.83 19.65 -2.52
C GLY A 243 21.46 19.00 -2.49
N ASP A 244 21.35 17.70 -2.86
CA ASP A 244 20.11 16.96 -2.75
C ASP A 244 19.69 16.75 -1.28
N VAL A 245 20.65 16.44 -0.40
CA VAL A 245 20.38 16.30 1.04
C VAL A 245 19.88 17.61 1.63
N ILE A 246 20.58 18.72 1.39
CA ILE A 246 20.29 20.03 2.00
C ILE A 246 19.01 20.64 1.43
N ASN A 247 18.87 20.68 0.11
CA ASN A 247 17.83 21.45 -0.58
C ASN A 247 16.62 20.62 -0.96
N ASN A 248 16.75 19.29 -1.09
CA ASN A 248 15.72 18.40 -1.56
C ASN A 248 15.47 17.22 -0.60
N ARG A 249 16.00 17.29 0.64
CA ARG A 249 15.79 16.29 1.70
C ARG A 249 16.11 14.85 1.23
N SER A 250 17.14 14.68 0.43
CA SER A 250 17.59 13.40 -0.16
C SER A 250 16.57 12.73 -1.10
N ARG A 251 15.66 13.46 -1.71
CA ARG A 251 14.59 12.90 -2.56
C ARG A 251 15.08 12.30 -3.88
N ARG A 252 16.26 12.68 -4.34
CA ARG A 252 16.90 12.08 -5.52
C ARG A 252 17.79 10.88 -5.16
N ILE A 253 18.15 10.75 -3.87
CA ILE A 253 18.89 9.60 -3.33
C ILE A 253 17.91 8.50 -2.89
N CYS A 254 16.81 8.87 -2.23
CA CYS A 254 15.80 7.94 -1.73
C CYS A 254 14.39 8.48 -1.93
N SER A 255 13.47 7.61 -2.31
CA SER A 255 12.02 7.85 -2.22
C SER A 255 11.51 7.40 -0.86
N TYR A 256 10.80 8.26 -0.14
CA TYR A 256 10.18 8.00 1.16
C TYR A 256 9.04 8.99 1.41
N ILE A 257 8.15 8.68 2.38
CA ILE A 257 7.11 9.61 2.87
C ILE A 257 7.52 10.05 4.27
N GLY A 258 7.61 11.36 4.49
CA GLY A 258 7.96 11.98 5.76
C GLY A 258 6.78 12.71 6.39
N GLN A 259 6.87 13.04 7.69
CA GLN A 259 5.83 13.77 8.42
C GLN A 259 5.58 15.19 7.90
N ASP A 260 6.62 15.82 7.36
CA ASP A 260 6.59 17.21 6.87
C ASP A 260 6.58 17.29 5.33
N ASP A 261 6.05 16.28 4.65
CA ASP A 261 6.00 16.28 3.19
C ASP A 261 5.09 17.40 2.67
N ASP A 262 5.50 17.99 1.54
CA ASP A 262 4.72 19.03 0.87
C ASP A 262 3.31 18.51 0.53
N PRO A 263 2.25 19.20 0.99
CA PRO A 263 0.87 18.88 0.69
C PRO A 263 0.59 18.62 -0.79
N ALA A 264 1.15 19.45 -1.67
CA ALA A 264 0.97 19.34 -3.11
C ALA A 264 1.60 18.06 -3.66
N VAL A 265 2.79 17.69 -3.18
CA VAL A 265 3.50 16.47 -3.61
C VAL A 265 2.75 15.22 -3.18
N LEU A 266 2.29 15.15 -1.92
CA LEU A 266 1.53 14.02 -1.41
C LEU A 266 0.17 13.88 -2.10
N GLY A 267 -0.56 14.99 -2.23
CA GLY A 267 -1.85 15.02 -2.91
C GLY A 267 -1.74 14.54 -4.36
N GLU A 268 -0.76 15.05 -5.10
CA GLU A 268 -0.49 14.65 -6.48
C GLU A 268 -0.09 13.16 -6.58
N SER A 269 0.70 12.64 -5.62
CA SER A 269 1.08 11.23 -5.59
C SER A 269 -0.14 10.31 -5.43
N MET A 270 -1.07 10.66 -4.52
CA MET A 270 -2.31 9.92 -4.31
C MET A 270 -3.24 10.01 -5.54
N TYR A 271 -3.36 11.20 -6.14
CA TYR A 271 -4.12 11.41 -7.36
C TYR A 271 -3.61 10.54 -8.52
N ARG A 272 -2.29 10.50 -8.74
CA ARG A 272 -1.66 9.65 -9.77
C ARG A 272 -1.88 8.16 -9.52
N LEU A 273 -1.86 7.72 -8.26
CA LEU A 273 -2.20 6.33 -7.94
C LEU A 273 -3.66 6.04 -8.30
N ALA A 274 -4.60 6.92 -7.93
CA ALA A 274 -5.99 6.79 -8.28
C ALA A 274 -6.22 6.77 -9.81
N ASP A 275 -5.53 7.63 -10.56
CA ASP A 275 -5.58 7.66 -12.04
C ASP A 275 -5.07 6.35 -12.67
N ARG A 276 -4.01 5.76 -12.13
CA ARG A 276 -3.51 4.43 -12.55
C ARG A 276 -4.52 3.30 -12.26
N LEU A 277 -5.27 3.41 -11.17
CA LEU A 277 -6.28 2.41 -10.79
C LEU A 277 -7.58 2.58 -11.58
N PHE A 278 -7.95 3.80 -11.96
CA PHE A 278 -9.24 4.14 -12.55
C PHE A 278 -9.61 3.33 -13.81
N PRO A 279 -8.75 3.11 -14.82
CA PRO A 279 -9.12 2.40 -16.04
C PRO A 279 -9.27 0.89 -15.89
N ILE A 280 -8.98 0.32 -14.71
CA ILE A 280 -9.03 -1.13 -14.50
C ILE A 280 -10.48 -1.60 -14.41
N CYS A 281 -10.85 -2.55 -15.26
CA CYS A 281 -12.14 -3.24 -15.17
C CYS A 281 -12.12 -4.20 -13.97
N ARG A 282 -12.57 -3.71 -12.81
CA ARG A 282 -12.71 -4.51 -11.57
C ARG A 282 -14.10 -5.09 -11.43
N SER A 283 -14.20 -6.10 -10.59
CA SER A 283 -15.43 -6.62 -10.02
C SER A 283 -15.12 -7.24 -8.65
N ILE A 284 -16.08 -7.86 -7.97
CA ILE A 284 -15.86 -8.49 -6.66
C ILE A 284 -14.88 -9.69 -6.70
N THR A 285 -14.54 -10.18 -7.91
CA THR A 285 -13.49 -11.18 -8.17
C THR A 285 -12.80 -10.83 -9.49
N GLY A 286 -11.77 -11.58 -9.88
CA GLY A 286 -11.22 -11.55 -11.22
C GLY A 286 -9.88 -10.84 -11.36
N ALA A 287 -9.41 -10.78 -12.61
CA ALA A 287 -8.08 -10.26 -12.95
C ALA A 287 -7.91 -8.77 -12.61
N GLY A 288 -8.99 -7.97 -12.66
CA GLY A 288 -8.92 -6.54 -12.32
C GLY A 288 -8.53 -6.29 -10.87
N VAL A 289 -9.06 -7.10 -9.92
CA VAL A 289 -8.68 -7.03 -8.51
C VAL A 289 -7.20 -7.38 -8.32
N ARG A 290 -6.74 -8.46 -8.96
CA ARG A 290 -5.32 -8.87 -8.88
C ARG A 290 -4.39 -7.81 -9.48
N LYS A 291 -4.74 -7.23 -10.64
CA LYS A 291 -3.99 -6.12 -11.24
C LYS A 291 -3.95 -4.87 -10.33
N THR A 292 -5.03 -4.59 -9.62
CA THR A 292 -5.06 -3.52 -8.60
C THR A 292 -4.05 -3.82 -7.49
N PHE A 293 -4.00 -5.06 -7.00
CA PHE A 293 -2.99 -5.46 -6.00
C PHE A 293 -1.55 -5.41 -6.53
N ASP A 294 -1.31 -5.74 -7.79
CA ASP A 294 0.02 -5.62 -8.39
C ASP A 294 0.51 -4.17 -8.34
N ILE A 295 -0.37 -3.20 -8.64
CA ILE A 295 -0.05 -1.77 -8.52
C ILE A 295 0.12 -1.35 -7.05
N LEU A 296 -0.78 -1.77 -6.15
CA LEU A 296 -0.68 -1.44 -4.73
C LEU A 296 0.61 -1.99 -4.10
N LYS A 297 1.10 -3.14 -4.54
CA LYS A 297 2.38 -3.70 -4.07
C LYS A 297 3.61 -2.89 -4.44
N GLU A 298 3.53 -2.03 -5.44
CA GLU A 298 4.59 -1.06 -5.73
C GLU A 298 4.75 -0.05 -4.59
N TYR A 299 3.65 0.27 -3.90
CA TYR A 299 3.59 1.17 -2.73
C TYR A 299 3.69 0.43 -1.40
N ILE A 300 3.19 -0.80 -1.34
CA ILE A 300 3.08 -1.64 -0.14
C ILE A 300 3.68 -3.03 -0.44
N PRO A 301 5.02 -3.16 -0.53
CA PRO A 301 5.66 -4.42 -0.98
C PRO A 301 5.37 -5.63 -0.08
N ASP A 302 5.12 -5.42 1.20
CA ASP A 302 4.84 -6.43 2.22
C ASP A 302 3.35 -6.77 2.38
N LEU A 303 2.47 -6.20 1.52
CA LEU A 303 1.05 -6.55 1.48
C LEU A 303 0.86 -8.04 1.16
N LYS A 304 0.24 -8.78 2.07
CA LYS A 304 -0.07 -10.20 1.90
C LYS A 304 -1.41 -10.36 1.18
N LEU A 305 -1.45 -11.24 0.20
CA LEU A 305 -2.66 -11.57 -0.54
C LEU A 305 -3.18 -12.94 -0.12
N TYR A 306 -4.50 -13.02 0.03
CA TYR A 306 -5.21 -14.25 0.36
C TYR A 306 -6.26 -14.53 -0.71
N GLU A 307 -6.43 -15.78 -1.03
CA GLU A 307 -7.36 -16.26 -2.04
C GLU A 307 -8.34 -17.27 -1.45
N VAL A 308 -9.61 -17.09 -1.75
CA VAL A 308 -10.71 -17.96 -1.25
C VAL A 308 -11.46 -18.52 -2.43
N PRO A 309 -11.50 -19.86 -2.60
CA PRO A 309 -12.11 -20.51 -3.75
C PRO A 309 -13.61 -20.22 -3.90
N THR A 310 -14.09 -20.16 -5.13
CA THR A 310 -15.52 -20.22 -5.49
C THR A 310 -16.24 -21.36 -4.72
N GLY A 311 -17.44 -21.10 -4.29
CA GLY A 311 -18.27 -22.09 -3.56
C GLY A 311 -17.97 -22.16 -2.06
N THR A 312 -16.91 -21.50 -1.55
CA THR A 312 -16.64 -21.44 -0.12
C THR A 312 -17.76 -20.70 0.61
N ARG A 313 -18.35 -21.34 1.62
CA ARG A 313 -19.36 -20.71 2.47
C ARG A 313 -18.68 -19.74 3.44
N VAL A 314 -19.15 -18.51 3.48
CA VAL A 314 -18.68 -17.42 4.35
C VAL A 314 -19.90 -16.78 5.02
N MET A 315 -20.10 -17.04 6.31
CA MET A 315 -21.33 -16.69 7.05
C MET A 315 -22.59 -17.17 6.31
N ASP A 316 -23.51 -16.26 5.96
CA ASP A 316 -24.73 -16.57 5.20
C ASP A 316 -24.52 -16.54 3.67
N TRP A 317 -23.33 -16.19 3.21
CA TRP A 317 -22.98 -16.02 1.80
C TRP A 317 -22.14 -17.19 1.28
N THR A 318 -21.95 -17.20 -0.03
CA THR A 318 -21.03 -18.10 -0.72
C THR A 318 -20.15 -17.28 -1.68
N VAL A 319 -18.86 -17.57 -1.73
CA VAL A 319 -17.95 -16.92 -2.68
C VAL A 319 -18.43 -17.24 -4.10
N PRO A 320 -18.72 -16.21 -4.93
CA PRO A 320 -19.27 -16.42 -6.26
C PRO A 320 -18.22 -16.96 -7.23
N ARG A 321 -18.68 -17.39 -8.42
CA ARG A 321 -17.80 -17.72 -9.54
C ARG A 321 -17.01 -16.49 -9.96
N GLU A 322 -15.80 -16.68 -10.45
CA GLU A 322 -14.97 -15.62 -11.01
C GLU A 322 -15.51 -15.18 -12.37
N TRP A 323 -15.49 -13.87 -12.61
CA TRP A 323 -15.93 -13.28 -13.86
C TRP A 323 -14.75 -12.72 -14.65
N LYS A 324 -14.72 -13.03 -15.95
CA LYS A 324 -13.79 -12.51 -16.92
C LYS A 324 -14.56 -11.90 -18.08
N ILE A 325 -14.13 -10.73 -18.56
CA ILE A 325 -14.64 -10.08 -19.77
C ILE A 325 -13.49 -9.75 -20.71
N GLU A 326 -13.69 -9.98 -22.00
CA GLU A 326 -12.70 -9.70 -23.05
C GLU A 326 -13.17 -8.59 -23.99
N GLU A 327 -14.45 -8.59 -24.34
CA GLU A 327 -15.04 -7.64 -25.27
C GLU A 327 -16.54 -7.51 -25.01
N ALA A 328 -17.08 -6.30 -25.18
CA ALA A 328 -18.52 -6.09 -25.20
C ALA A 328 -18.86 -4.84 -26.01
N TYR A 329 -19.87 -4.96 -26.89
CA TYR A 329 -20.34 -3.86 -27.71
C TYR A 329 -21.78 -4.10 -28.20
N ILE A 330 -22.41 -3.02 -28.65
CA ILE A 330 -23.63 -3.04 -29.44
C ILE A 330 -23.31 -2.35 -30.79
N GLU A 331 -23.67 -2.98 -31.89
CA GLU A 331 -23.58 -2.38 -33.23
C GLU A 331 -24.92 -2.46 -33.97
N ASP A 332 -25.15 -1.52 -34.90
CA ASP A 332 -26.32 -1.49 -35.77
C ASP A 332 -26.11 -2.33 -37.04
N GLU A 333 -27.12 -2.36 -37.92
CA GLU A 333 -27.10 -3.13 -39.19
C GLU A 333 -26.04 -2.64 -40.19
N ASP A 334 -25.56 -1.40 -40.01
CA ASP A 334 -24.48 -0.82 -40.81
C ASP A 334 -23.08 -1.14 -40.24
N GLY A 335 -23.00 -1.89 -39.13
CA GLY A 335 -21.78 -2.25 -38.45
C GLY A 335 -21.19 -1.10 -37.61
N LYS A 336 -21.97 -0.07 -37.34
CA LYS A 336 -21.56 1.04 -36.50
C LYS A 336 -21.71 0.65 -35.02
N ARG A 337 -20.62 0.65 -34.27
CA ARG A 337 -20.66 0.47 -32.81
C ARG A 337 -21.29 1.68 -32.13
N ILE A 338 -22.35 1.44 -31.39
CA ILE A 338 -23.09 2.41 -30.60
C ILE A 338 -22.53 2.44 -29.16
N ILE A 339 -22.20 1.26 -28.63
CA ILE A 339 -21.54 1.04 -27.34
C ILE A 339 -20.29 0.23 -27.61
N ASP A 340 -19.19 0.60 -26.94
CA ASP A 340 -18.00 -0.25 -26.82
C ASP A 340 -17.45 -0.15 -25.38
N TYR A 341 -17.38 -1.26 -24.69
CA TYR A 341 -16.91 -1.33 -23.31
C TYR A 341 -15.45 -0.85 -23.15
N LYS A 342 -14.65 -0.88 -24.23
CA LYS A 342 -13.29 -0.32 -24.21
C LYS A 342 -13.25 1.19 -24.01
N ASN A 343 -14.35 1.89 -24.34
CA ASN A 343 -14.46 3.33 -24.12
C ASN A 343 -14.82 3.67 -22.66
N ASN A 344 -15.61 2.80 -22.01
CA ASN A 344 -15.94 2.93 -20.59
C ASN A 344 -16.38 1.57 -20.05
N ASN A 345 -15.75 1.11 -18.95
CA ASN A 345 -16.07 -0.17 -18.32
C ASN A 345 -17.53 -0.27 -17.84
N LEU A 346 -18.17 0.87 -17.55
CA LEU A 346 -19.55 0.93 -17.07
C LEU A 346 -20.58 0.58 -18.15
N HIS A 347 -20.20 0.53 -19.41
CA HIS A 347 -21.13 0.12 -20.50
C HIS A 347 -21.66 -1.31 -20.34
N VAL A 348 -21.05 -2.13 -19.49
CA VAL A 348 -21.47 -3.52 -19.29
C VAL A 348 -22.01 -3.71 -17.88
N LEU A 349 -23.16 -4.36 -17.76
CA LEU A 349 -23.67 -4.87 -16.49
C LEU A 349 -22.62 -5.81 -15.87
N GLY A 350 -22.11 -5.47 -14.71
CA GLY A 350 -21.11 -6.29 -14.00
C GLY A 350 -21.61 -7.74 -13.78
N TYR A 351 -20.77 -8.74 -14.07
CA TYR A 351 -21.09 -10.16 -14.10
C TYR A 351 -22.05 -10.60 -15.21
N SER A 352 -22.13 -9.84 -16.30
CA SER A 352 -22.89 -10.28 -17.49
C SER A 352 -22.42 -11.64 -17.97
N THR A 353 -23.40 -12.52 -18.28
CA THR A 353 -23.18 -13.77 -19.04
C THR A 353 -22.87 -13.46 -20.51
N PRO A 354 -22.21 -14.37 -21.25
CA PRO A 354 -21.92 -14.15 -22.67
C PRO A 354 -23.22 -14.06 -23.49
N VAL A 355 -23.18 -13.21 -24.53
CA VAL A 355 -24.20 -13.08 -25.58
C VAL A 355 -23.51 -12.74 -26.89
N ASP A 356 -24.04 -13.23 -28.01
CA ASP A 356 -23.61 -12.92 -29.39
C ASP A 356 -24.83 -13.11 -30.31
N GLU A 357 -25.73 -12.12 -30.30
CA GLU A 357 -27.05 -12.27 -30.96
C GLU A 357 -27.50 -10.98 -31.62
N TRP A 358 -28.16 -11.15 -32.79
CA TRP A 358 -28.90 -10.10 -33.48
C TRP A 358 -30.36 -10.08 -33.00
N MET A 359 -30.81 -8.96 -32.49
CA MET A 359 -32.16 -8.80 -31.93
C MET A 359 -32.81 -7.49 -32.35
N SER A 360 -34.11 -7.38 -32.22
CA SER A 360 -34.84 -6.12 -32.39
C SER A 360 -34.55 -5.13 -31.31
N LEU A 361 -34.80 -3.83 -31.55
CA LEU A 361 -34.69 -2.79 -30.53
C LEU A 361 -35.61 -3.07 -29.32
N GLU A 362 -36.78 -3.68 -29.56
CA GLU A 362 -37.74 -4.01 -28.50
C GLU A 362 -37.12 -5.07 -27.54
N GLU A 363 -36.57 -6.15 -28.09
CA GLU A 363 -35.86 -7.18 -27.31
C GLU A 363 -34.64 -6.61 -26.60
N LEU A 364 -33.79 -5.87 -27.30
CA LEU A 364 -32.59 -5.25 -26.72
C LEU A 364 -32.93 -4.29 -25.57
N SER A 365 -34.06 -3.56 -25.67
CA SER A 365 -34.45 -2.56 -24.66
C SER A 365 -34.64 -3.16 -23.28
N GLY A 366 -34.96 -4.46 -23.16
CA GLY A 366 -35.04 -5.21 -21.91
C GLY A 366 -33.67 -5.43 -21.23
N HIS A 367 -32.58 -5.24 -21.97
CA HIS A 367 -31.21 -5.41 -21.50
C HIS A 367 -30.44 -4.08 -21.45
N LEU A 368 -31.12 -2.93 -21.67
CA LEU A 368 -30.52 -1.60 -21.62
C LEU A 368 -30.91 -0.86 -20.35
N TYR A 369 -29.91 -0.44 -19.59
CA TYR A 369 -30.05 0.29 -18.34
C TYR A 369 -29.62 1.73 -18.51
N THR A 370 -30.43 2.68 -18.02
CA THR A 370 -30.24 4.14 -18.12
C THR A 370 -30.69 4.84 -16.86
N LEU A 371 -30.27 6.10 -16.66
CA LEU A 371 -30.76 6.99 -15.61
C LEU A 371 -31.58 8.12 -16.25
N LYS A 372 -32.89 8.16 -15.98
CA LYS A 372 -33.79 9.19 -16.51
C LYS A 372 -33.50 10.57 -15.91
N ASP A 373 -33.15 10.60 -14.61
CA ASP A 373 -32.86 11.82 -13.87
C ASP A 373 -31.46 12.39 -14.20
N GLN A 374 -30.56 11.57 -14.76
CA GLN A 374 -29.21 11.93 -15.16
C GLN A 374 -28.94 11.45 -16.59
N PRO A 375 -29.60 12.06 -17.59
CA PRO A 375 -29.68 11.50 -18.95
C PRO A 375 -28.36 11.47 -19.73
N ASP A 376 -27.31 12.12 -19.23
CA ASP A 376 -25.96 12.17 -19.79
C ASP A 376 -24.99 11.15 -19.15
N LEU A 377 -25.40 10.48 -18.09
CA LEU A 377 -24.53 9.59 -17.32
C LEU A 377 -24.87 8.11 -17.55
N LEU A 378 -23.84 7.25 -17.48
CA LEU A 378 -23.99 5.80 -17.47
C LEU A 378 -24.25 5.35 -16.02
N PRO A 379 -25.26 4.50 -15.76
CA PRO A 379 -25.41 3.89 -14.44
C PRO A 379 -24.37 2.77 -14.22
N TYR A 380 -23.89 2.63 -12.99
CA TYR A 380 -23.19 1.45 -12.52
C TYR A 380 -24.20 0.40 -12.05
N ILE A 381 -24.20 -0.78 -12.67
CA ILE A 381 -25.14 -1.86 -12.37
C ILE A 381 -24.40 -3.20 -12.34
N THR A 382 -24.78 -4.07 -11.42
CA THR A 382 -24.18 -5.40 -11.22
C THR A 382 -25.20 -6.49 -10.98
N SER A 383 -24.84 -7.74 -11.26
CA SER A 383 -25.68 -8.94 -11.01
C SER A 383 -24.84 -10.13 -10.59
N TYR A 384 -24.30 -10.10 -9.36
CA TYR A 384 -23.30 -11.06 -8.88
C TYR A 384 -23.80 -12.49 -8.66
N TYR A 385 -25.08 -12.67 -8.29
CA TYR A 385 -25.63 -13.95 -7.86
C TYR A 385 -26.80 -14.45 -8.73
N LYS A 386 -27.14 -13.73 -9.80
CA LYS A 386 -28.12 -14.16 -10.80
C LYS A 386 -27.55 -13.96 -12.18
N GLU A 387 -27.49 -15.04 -12.95
CA GLU A 387 -27.02 -15.01 -14.34
C GLU A 387 -27.96 -14.17 -15.21
N ARG A 388 -27.41 -13.12 -15.77
CA ARG A 388 -28.04 -12.24 -16.77
C ARG A 388 -26.97 -11.47 -17.51
N TRP A 389 -27.34 -10.86 -18.62
CA TRP A 389 -26.50 -9.93 -19.36
C TRP A 389 -27.21 -8.60 -19.57
N GLY A 390 -26.43 -7.55 -19.89
CA GLY A 390 -27.00 -6.25 -20.22
C GLY A 390 -25.93 -5.19 -20.45
N PHE A 391 -26.41 -4.06 -20.91
CA PHE A 391 -25.56 -2.87 -21.17
C PHE A 391 -26.12 -1.66 -20.46
N SER A 392 -25.21 -0.80 -19.98
CA SER A 392 -25.53 0.54 -19.53
C SER A 392 -25.21 1.55 -20.62
N MET A 393 -26.12 2.48 -20.83
CA MET A 393 -25.96 3.60 -21.75
C MET A 393 -26.58 4.86 -21.18
N THR A 394 -26.25 6.03 -21.73
CA THR A 394 -26.94 7.26 -21.34
C THR A 394 -28.38 7.22 -21.83
N GLN A 395 -29.29 7.94 -21.13
CA GLN A 395 -30.68 8.04 -21.60
C GLN A 395 -30.74 8.68 -22.98
N LYS A 396 -29.90 9.69 -23.24
CA LYS A 396 -29.82 10.35 -24.56
C LYS A 396 -29.39 9.39 -25.67
N MET A 397 -28.44 8.48 -25.41
CA MET A 397 -28.08 7.45 -26.37
C MET A 397 -29.25 6.52 -26.66
N LYS A 398 -29.98 6.08 -25.61
CA LYS A 398 -31.15 5.21 -25.75
C LYS A 398 -32.27 5.86 -26.57
N ASP A 399 -32.55 7.14 -26.32
CA ASP A 399 -33.57 7.91 -27.01
C ASP A 399 -33.22 8.12 -28.50
N GLY A 400 -31.91 8.08 -28.83
CA GLY A 400 -31.39 8.23 -30.17
C GLY A 400 -31.37 6.92 -31.00
N LEU A 401 -31.74 5.77 -30.41
CA LEU A 401 -31.78 4.48 -31.11
C LEU A 401 -32.94 4.47 -32.10
N ARG A 402 -32.67 4.00 -33.31
CA ARG A 402 -33.68 3.89 -34.38
C ARG A 402 -34.31 2.50 -34.38
N PRO A 403 -35.57 2.35 -34.81
CA PRO A 403 -36.14 1.03 -35.09
C PRO A 403 -35.26 0.26 -36.05
N GLY A 404 -34.90 -0.98 -35.73
CA GLY A 404 -33.98 -1.83 -36.49
C GLY A 404 -33.48 -3.00 -35.66
N ARG A 405 -32.52 -3.73 -36.19
CA ARG A 405 -31.84 -4.81 -35.49
C ARG A 405 -30.48 -4.35 -35.01
N TYR A 406 -30.08 -4.90 -33.89
CA TYR A 406 -28.83 -4.60 -33.22
C TYR A 406 -28.11 -5.89 -32.87
N HIS A 407 -26.81 -5.90 -33.07
CA HIS A 407 -25.94 -7.00 -32.69
C HIS A 407 -25.39 -6.72 -31.27
N ALA A 408 -25.83 -7.50 -30.27
CA ALA A 408 -25.36 -7.42 -28.91
C ALA A 408 -24.29 -8.50 -28.68
N VAL A 409 -23.07 -8.07 -28.36
CA VAL A 409 -21.95 -8.97 -28.13
C VAL A 409 -21.34 -8.71 -26.75
N ILE A 410 -21.27 -9.74 -25.89
CA ILE A 410 -20.50 -9.77 -24.65
C ILE A 410 -19.69 -11.06 -24.64
N LYS A 411 -18.39 -10.96 -24.76
CA LYS A 411 -17.45 -12.07 -24.62
C LYS A 411 -16.98 -12.15 -23.17
N SER A 412 -17.72 -12.82 -22.36
CA SER A 412 -17.45 -13.02 -20.94
C SER A 412 -17.47 -14.49 -20.55
N GLN A 413 -16.97 -14.80 -19.37
CA GLN A 413 -16.95 -16.14 -18.81
C GLN A 413 -17.13 -16.08 -17.30
N LEU A 414 -17.99 -16.98 -16.78
CA LEU A 414 -18.12 -17.30 -15.38
C LEU A 414 -17.52 -18.67 -15.12
N PHE A 415 -16.55 -18.77 -14.23
CA PHE A 415 -15.83 -20.01 -13.95
C PHE A 415 -15.47 -20.15 -12.49
N ASP A 416 -15.13 -21.36 -12.06
CA ASP A 416 -14.65 -21.61 -10.71
C ASP A 416 -13.25 -21.02 -10.56
N GLY A 417 -13.14 -19.99 -9.75
CA GLY A 417 -11.95 -19.21 -9.52
C GLY A 417 -11.80 -18.87 -8.04
N ARG A 418 -11.53 -17.62 -7.72
CA ARG A 418 -11.23 -17.19 -6.35
C ARG A 418 -11.55 -15.72 -6.11
N LEU A 419 -11.92 -15.42 -4.86
CA LEU A 419 -11.96 -14.07 -4.32
C LEU A 419 -10.59 -13.75 -3.72
N THR A 420 -10.02 -12.60 -4.07
CA THR A 420 -8.72 -12.14 -3.57
C THR A 420 -8.91 -10.94 -2.67
N TYR A 421 -8.25 -10.94 -1.49
CA TYR A 421 -8.16 -9.78 -0.61
C TYR A 421 -6.72 -9.60 -0.10
N GLY A 422 -6.40 -8.37 0.35
CA GLY A 422 -5.08 -8.02 0.89
C GLY A 422 -5.14 -7.71 2.37
N GLU A 423 -4.11 -8.10 3.11
CA GLU A 423 -3.93 -7.77 4.53
C GLU A 423 -2.50 -7.33 4.80
N LEU A 424 -2.37 -6.33 5.66
CA LEU A 424 -1.11 -5.90 6.24
C LEU A 424 -1.27 -5.73 7.74
N ILE A 425 -0.38 -6.35 8.52
CA ILE A 425 -0.28 -6.14 9.96
C ILE A 425 1.04 -5.40 10.24
N ILE A 426 0.94 -4.21 10.82
CA ILE A 426 2.10 -3.42 11.25
C ILE A 426 2.18 -3.50 12.78
N PRO A 427 3.16 -4.21 13.36
CA PRO A 427 3.23 -4.42 14.79
C PRO A 427 3.49 -3.12 15.57
N GLY A 428 2.84 -2.97 16.72
CA GLY A 428 3.13 -2.00 17.75
C GLY A 428 3.64 -2.64 19.03
N LYS A 429 3.73 -1.87 20.12
CA LYS A 429 4.11 -2.36 21.46
C LYS A 429 3.03 -3.24 22.09
N SER A 430 1.76 -2.96 21.77
CA SER A 430 0.58 -3.66 22.27
C SER A 430 0.00 -4.59 21.20
N ASP A 431 -0.69 -5.65 21.64
CA ASP A 431 -1.51 -6.52 20.78
C ASP A 431 -2.91 -5.94 20.51
N LYS A 432 -3.24 -4.80 21.10
CA LYS A 432 -4.44 -4.03 20.75
C LYS A 432 -4.28 -3.45 19.34
N GLU A 433 -5.36 -3.52 18.56
CA GLU A 433 -5.30 -3.22 17.13
C GLU A 433 -6.18 -2.03 16.76
N ILE A 434 -5.61 -1.17 15.89
CA ILE A 434 -6.36 -0.18 15.11
C ILE A 434 -6.65 -0.81 13.74
N PHE A 435 -7.93 -0.83 13.36
CA PHE A 435 -8.40 -1.48 12.16
C PHE A 435 -8.69 -0.47 11.05
N LEU A 436 -8.08 -0.64 9.89
CA LEU A 436 -8.28 0.21 8.71
C LEU A 436 -8.77 -0.66 7.56
N SER A 437 -9.90 -0.28 6.96
CA SER A 437 -10.50 -1.01 5.84
C SER A 437 -10.80 -0.10 4.66
N THR A 438 -10.58 -0.60 3.46
CA THR A 438 -11.04 0.01 2.20
C THR A 438 -11.33 -1.07 1.17
N TYR A 439 -12.17 -0.77 0.16
CA TYR A 439 -12.53 -1.77 -0.85
C TYR A 439 -11.89 -1.52 -2.22
N ILE A 440 -11.90 -2.56 -3.07
CA ILE A 440 -11.17 -2.63 -4.34
C ILE A 440 -11.93 -3.42 -5.41
N CYS A 441 -13.20 -3.14 -5.66
CA CYS A 441 -14.03 -3.95 -6.56
C CYS A 441 -14.82 -3.21 -7.62
N HIS A 442 -15.01 -1.88 -7.52
CA HIS A 442 -15.78 -1.14 -8.51
C HIS A 442 -14.91 -0.76 -9.73
N PRO A 443 -15.40 -0.90 -10.96
CA PRO A 443 -14.71 -0.43 -12.16
C PRO A 443 -14.93 1.07 -12.36
N SER A 444 -13.91 1.79 -12.79
CA SER A 444 -13.99 3.19 -13.27
C SER A 444 -14.81 4.14 -12.37
N MET A 445 -14.54 4.09 -11.06
CA MET A 445 -15.06 4.99 -10.03
C MET A 445 -13.90 5.68 -9.34
N ALA A 446 -13.76 7.00 -9.49
CA ALA A 446 -12.60 7.73 -8.96
C ALA A 446 -12.73 8.02 -7.47
N ASN A 447 -13.83 8.65 -7.06
CA ASN A 447 -14.06 8.98 -5.65
C ASN A 447 -14.54 7.77 -4.85
N ASN A 448 -15.51 7.02 -5.37
CA ASN A 448 -16.08 5.87 -4.68
C ASN A 448 -15.06 4.75 -4.45
N GLU A 449 -14.22 4.44 -5.44
CA GLU A 449 -13.37 3.24 -5.43
C GLU A 449 -11.87 3.54 -5.32
N CYS A 450 -11.32 4.36 -6.24
CA CYS A 450 -9.88 4.53 -6.34
C CYS A 450 -9.30 5.39 -5.22
N SER A 451 -10.13 6.23 -4.59
CA SER A 451 -9.67 7.17 -3.57
C SER A 451 -9.22 6.48 -2.27
N GLY A 452 -10.03 5.54 -1.75
CA GLY A 452 -9.72 4.82 -0.52
C GLY A 452 -8.37 4.10 -0.56
N PRO A 453 -8.10 3.22 -1.54
CA PRO A 453 -6.81 2.56 -1.70
C PRO A 453 -5.63 3.53 -1.86
N SER A 454 -5.83 4.67 -2.54
CA SER A 454 -4.78 5.65 -2.75
C SER A 454 -4.39 6.39 -1.46
N VAL A 455 -5.36 6.81 -0.67
CA VAL A 455 -5.13 7.40 0.66
C VAL A 455 -4.51 6.35 1.59
N MET A 456 -5.06 5.12 1.60
CA MET A 456 -4.58 4.04 2.46
C MET A 456 -3.12 3.68 2.19
N ALA A 457 -2.67 3.63 0.93
CA ALA A 457 -1.29 3.33 0.59
C ALA A 457 -0.31 4.35 1.19
N HIS A 458 -0.67 5.64 1.19
CA HIS A 458 0.15 6.71 1.76
C HIS A 458 0.03 6.76 3.29
N LEU A 459 -1.13 6.47 3.85
CA LEU A 459 -1.31 6.35 5.30
C LEU A 459 -0.49 5.19 5.88
N ILE A 460 -0.39 4.06 5.18
CA ILE A 460 0.49 2.94 5.54
C ILE A 460 1.96 3.39 5.61
N ALA A 461 2.41 4.15 4.62
CA ALA A 461 3.77 4.66 4.61
C ALA A 461 4.01 5.63 5.80
N TYR A 462 3.03 6.48 6.13
CA TYR A 462 3.07 7.33 7.31
C TYR A 462 3.17 6.52 8.61
N ILE A 463 2.28 5.52 8.81
CA ILE A 463 2.27 4.65 10.01
C ILE A 463 3.60 3.90 10.13
N LYS A 464 4.16 3.37 9.03
CA LYS A 464 5.47 2.73 9.02
C LYS A 464 6.61 3.69 9.38
N GLY A 465 6.44 4.97 9.05
CA GLY A 465 7.39 6.05 9.36
C GLY A 465 7.41 6.47 10.82
N MET A 466 6.40 6.12 11.62
CA MET A 466 6.39 6.41 13.05
C MET A 466 7.55 5.72 13.74
N ARG A 467 8.32 6.46 14.56
CA ARG A 467 9.47 5.92 15.28
C ARG A 467 9.09 4.82 16.27
N GLU A 468 7.98 5.03 16.96
CA GLU A 468 7.36 4.09 17.89
C GLU A 468 5.87 4.03 17.60
N ARG A 469 5.26 2.87 17.80
CA ARG A 469 3.82 2.63 17.70
C ARG A 469 3.37 1.90 18.94
N ASN A 470 2.37 2.43 19.61
CA ASN A 470 1.78 1.81 20.78
C ASN A 470 0.81 0.70 20.38
N TYR A 471 0.02 0.91 19.32
CA TYR A 471 -0.93 -0.06 18.81
C TYR A 471 -0.40 -0.81 17.59
N THR A 472 -0.87 -2.03 17.40
CA THR A 472 -0.73 -2.78 16.15
C THR A 472 -1.78 -2.28 15.17
N TYR A 473 -1.41 -2.11 13.90
CA TYR A 473 -2.33 -1.70 12.83
C TYR A 473 -2.68 -2.88 11.95
N ARG A 474 -3.98 -3.21 11.90
CA ARG A 474 -4.54 -4.21 10.98
C ARG A 474 -5.20 -3.50 9.82
N ILE A 475 -4.70 -3.71 8.62
CA ILE A 475 -5.09 -2.98 7.41
C ILE A 475 -5.56 -3.98 6.37
N VAL A 476 -6.75 -3.76 5.78
CA VAL A 476 -7.32 -4.67 4.79
C VAL A 476 -7.81 -3.93 3.55
N PHE A 477 -7.61 -4.57 2.41
CA PHE A 477 -8.15 -4.21 1.11
C PHE A 477 -9.04 -5.36 0.64
N VAL A 478 -10.34 -5.14 0.54
CA VAL A 478 -11.32 -6.20 0.29
C VAL A 478 -12.25 -5.85 -0.88
N PRO A 479 -12.78 -6.79 -1.64
CA PRO A 479 -13.99 -6.55 -2.42
C PRO A 479 -15.14 -6.19 -1.49
N GLU A 480 -15.86 -5.10 -1.76
CA GLU A 480 -16.97 -4.63 -0.90
C GLU A 480 -17.98 -5.73 -0.61
N THR A 481 -18.54 -5.73 0.59
CA THR A 481 -19.55 -6.68 1.09
C THR A 481 -18.99 -8.11 1.19
N ILE A 482 -18.88 -8.84 0.09
CA ILE A 482 -18.47 -10.27 0.11
C ILE A 482 -17.01 -10.45 0.57
N GLY A 483 -16.13 -9.52 0.28
CA GLY A 483 -14.74 -9.55 0.75
C GLY A 483 -14.65 -9.28 2.25
N ALA A 484 -15.37 -8.27 2.77
CA ALA A 484 -15.45 -7.98 4.20
C ALA A 484 -16.03 -9.16 4.97
N ILE A 485 -17.15 -9.76 4.48
CA ILE A 485 -17.76 -10.97 5.07
C ILE A 485 -16.77 -12.14 5.03
N THR A 486 -16.04 -12.32 3.93
CA THR A 486 -15.04 -13.38 3.79
C THR A 486 -13.91 -13.20 4.80
N TYR A 487 -13.42 -11.96 4.96
CA TYR A 487 -12.40 -11.62 5.93
C TYR A 487 -12.87 -11.90 7.37
N LEU A 488 -14.07 -11.41 7.72
CA LEU A 488 -14.70 -11.64 9.03
C LEU A 488 -14.91 -13.14 9.31
N SER A 489 -15.30 -13.92 8.31
CA SER A 489 -15.53 -15.36 8.50
C SER A 489 -14.29 -16.13 8.98
N LYS A 490 -13.10 -15.57 8.77
CA LYS A 490 -11.82 -16.18 9.13
C LYS A 490 -11.18 -15.56 10.37
N ASN A 491 -11.44 -14.28 10.64
CA ASN A 491 -10.66 -13.50 11.60
C ASN A 491 -11.51 -12.91 12.75
N LEU A 492 -12.82 -13.09 12.78
CA LEU A 492 -13.74 -12.40 13.69
C LEU A 492 -13.37 -12.56 15.17
N ASP A 493 -13.04 -13.77 15.61
CA ASP A 493 -12.74 -14.06 17.02
C ASP A 493 -11.49 -13.32 17.50
N GLU A 494 -10.49 -13.16 16.64
CA GLU A 494 -9.28 -12.39 16.92
C GLU A 494 -9.58 -10.89 16.89
N MET A 495 -10.27 -10.42 15.85
CA MET A 495 -10.64 -9.02 15.67
C MET A 495 -11.42 -8.49 16.87
N ARG A 496 -12.40 -9.24 17.36
CA ARG A 496 -13.20 -8.86 18.54
C ARG A 496 -12.38 -8.70 19.82
N LYS A 497 -11.31 -9.45 19.98
CA LYS A 497 -10.45 -9.40 21.16
C LYS A 497 -9.44 -8.26 21.12
N LYS A 498 -9.00 -7.90 19.91
CA LYS A 498 -7.87 -7.00 19.72
C LYS A 498 -8.24 -5.61 19.23
N ILE A 499 -9.24 -5.48 18.36
CA ILE A 499 -9.60 -4.18 17.77
C ILE A 499 -10.28 -3.31 18.81
N ILE A 500 -9.72 -2.11 19.02
CA ILE A 500 -10.23 -1.09 19.92
C ILE A 500 -10.82 0.12 19.19
N ALA A 501 -10.39 0.37 17.97
CA ALA A 501 -10.94 1.40 17.09
C ALA A 501 -10.76 0.99 15.63
N GLY A 502 -11.70 1.35 14.77
CA GLY A 502 -11.63 1.06 13.34
C GLY A 502 -12.14 2.19 12.47
N PHE A 503 -11.64 2.24 11.23
CA PHE A 503 -12.03 3.22 10.22
C PHE A 503 -12.24 2.51 8.88
N ASN A 504 -13.44 2.63 8.32
CA ASN A 504 -13.72 2.31 6.92
C ASN A 504 -13.49 3.57 6.09
N ILE A 505 -12.58 3.53 5.11
CA ILE A 505 -12.11 4.69 4.36
C ILE A 505 -12.58 4.54 2.92
N THR A 506 -13.49 5.42 2.49
CA THR A 506 -14.09 5.38 1.15
C THR A 506 -14.60 6.76 0.73
N CYS A 507 -14.71 7.01 -0.57
CA CYS A 507 -15.17 8.31 -1.12
C CYS A 507 -14.34 9.48 -0.56
N VAL A 508 -13.01 9.40 -0.65
CA VAL A 508 -12.08 10.31 0.04
C VAL A 508 -11.18 11.11 -0.92
N GLY A 509 -11.58 11.26 -2.18
CA GLY A 509 -10.77 11.93 -3.21
C GLY A 509 -11.27 13.33 -3.60
N ASP A 510 -12.52 13.67 -3.36
CA ASP A 510 -13.08 14.99 -3.68
C ASP A 510 -12.73 16.04 -2.60
N ASP A 511 -13.05 17.30 -2.84
CA ASP A 511 -12.73 18.42 -1.94
C ASP A 511 -13.96 19.18 -1.41
N ARG A 512 -15.17 18.61 -1.56
CA ARG A 512 -16.45 19.28 -1.30
C ARG A 512 -16.85 19.26 0.17
N ASP A 513 -16.53 18.16 0.90
CA ASP A 513 -17.01 17.95 2.28
C ASP A 513 -16.01 17.11 3.09
N TYR A 514 -16.26 16.97 4.36
CA TYR A 514 -15.72 15.95 5.27
C TYR A 514 -16.89 15.32 6.00
N SER A 515 -16.95 13.99 6.05
CA SER A 515 -18.10 13.29 6.60
C SER A 515 -17.70 12.15 7.52
N ILE A 516 -18.44 11.99 8.61
CA ILE A 516 -18.42 10.80 9.47
C ILE A 516 -19.74 10.08 9.37
N ILE A 517 -19.71 8.76 9.20
CA ILE A 517 -20.84 7.90 9.51
C ILE A 517 -20.47 7.16 10.80
N HIS A 518 -21.20 7.46 11.86
CA HIS A 518 -20.94 6.95 13.18
C HIS A 518 -21.06 5.44 13.31
N SER A 519 -20.47 4.91 14.38
CA SER A 519 -20.75 3.55 14.82
C SER A 519 -22.20 3.38 15.21
N ARG A 520 -22.67 2.13 15.31
CA ARG A 520 -24.10 1.81 15.55
C ARG A 520 -24.69 2.54 16.74
N TYR A 521 -23.90 2.79 17.79
CA TYR A 521 -24.35 3.45 19.01
C TYR A 521 -23.64 4.77 19.30
N LYS A 522 -22.76 5.24 18.42
CA LYS A 522 -22.07 6.54 18.49
C LYS A 522 -21.20 6.74 19.75
N ASP A 523 -20.61 5.70 20.28
CA ASP A 523 -19.88 5.75 21.57
C ASP A 523 -18.49 5.09 21.56
N THR A 524 -18.02 4.61 20.40
CA THR A 524 -16.73 3.95 20.29
C THR A 524 -15.56 4.94 20.35
N LEU A 525 -14.35 4.43 20.63
CA LEU A 525 -13.13 5.22 20.58
C LEU A 525 -12.92 5.85 19.19
N ALA A 526 -13.28 5.12 18.11
CA ALA A 526 -13.21 5.65 16.74
C ALA A 526 -14.15 6.83 16.52
N ASP A 527 -15.39 6.79 17.09
CA ASP A 527 -16.32 7.94 17.06
C ASP A 527 -15.69 9.16 17.73
N LYS A 528 -15.17 8.99 18.94
CA LYS A 528 -14.60 10.09 19.73
C LYS A 528 -13.42 10.74 18.99
N VAL A 529 -12.49 9.92 18.49
CA VAL A 529 -11.26 10.41 17.85
C VAL A 529 -11.56 11.11 16.52
N LEU A 530 -12.39 10.51 15.64
CA LEU A 530 -12.70 11.13 14.35
C LEU A 530 -13.51 12.42 14.54
N THR A 531 -14.48 12.42 15.44
CA THR A 531 -15.27 13.62 15.78
C THR A 531 -14.37 14.74 16.32
N GLU A 532 -13.49 14.45 17.30
CA GLU A 532 -12.53 15.41 17.85
C GLU A 532 -11.64 16.04 16.77
N VAL A 533 -11.13 15.23 15.85
CA VAL A 533 -10.30 15.71 14.72
C VAL A 533 -11.09 16.58 13.76
N LEU A 534 -12.32 16.17 13.42
CA LEU A 534 -13.17 16.93 12.49
C LEU A 534 -13.63 18.27 13.13
N GLU A 535 -14.14 18.27 14.36
CA GLU A 535 -14.55 19.48 15.08
C GLU A 535 -13.42 20.50 15.22
N SER A 536 -12.20 19.99 15.50
CA SER A 536 -11.05 20.88 15.72
C SER A 536 -10.50 21.51 14.45
N HIS A 537 -10.65 20.87 13.28
CA HIS A 537 -9.96 21.27 12.06
C HIS A 537 -10.90 21.57 10.88
N TYR A 538 -12.12 21.01 10.88
CA TYR A 538 -13.09 21.07 9.79
C TYR A 538 -14.52 21.20 10.35
N PRO A 539 -14.85 22.25 11.10
CA PRO A 539 -16.09 22.36 11.90
C PRO A 539 -17.40 22.28 11.10
N ASP A 540 -17.34 22.53 9.80
CA ASP A 540 -18.49 22.43 8.88
C ASP A 540 -18.69 21.02 8.32
N TYR A 541 -18.10 19.98 8.92
CA TYR A 541 -18.23 18.59 8.47
C TYR A 541 -19.65 18.04 8.58
N SER A 542 -19.98 17.05 7.76
CA SER A 542 -21.26 16.36 7.78
C SER A 542 -21.27 15.18 8.75
N ASP A 543 -22.18 15.21 9.72
CA ASP A 543 -22.37 14.16 10.75
C ASP A 543 -23.56 13.27 10.38
N TYR A 544 -23.31 11.97 10.15
CA TYR A 544 -24.33 10.99 9.78
C TYR A 544 -24.44 9.87 10.81
N PRO A 545 -25.67 9.58 11.29
CA PRO A 545 -25.92 8.43 12.15
C PRO A 545 -25.74 7.11 11.37
N TYR A 546 -25.49 6.02 12.09
CA TYR A 546 -25.27 4.69 11.50
C TYR A 546 -26.40 4.22 10.57
N ILE A 547 -27.64 4.66 10.78
CA ILE A 547 -28.74 4.33 9.87
C ILE A 547 -28.47 4.79 8.41
N LYS A 548 -27.61 5.79 8.22
CA LYS A 548 -27.19 6.30 6.88
C LYS A 548 -26.00 5.54 6.30
N ARG A 549 -25.60 4.40 6.90
CA ARG A 549 -24.55 3.50 6.40
C ARG A 549 -24.87 2.96 5.01
N GLY A 550 -23.86 2.54 4.27
CA GLY A 550 -24.06 2.00 2.92
C GLY A 550 -22.89 1.20 2.38
N SER A 551 -21.75 1.18 3.09
CA SER A 551 -20.52 0.47 2.70
C SER A 551 -20.18 -0.69 3.67
N ASP A 552 -18.91 -1.08 3.83
CA ASP A 552 -18.49 -2.25 4.61
C ASP A 552 -18.70 -2.11 6.12
N GLU A 553 -18.90 -0.89 6.65
CA GLU A 553 -19.31 -0.69 8.04
C GLU A 553 -20.58 -1.47 8.40
N ARG A 554 -21.44 -1.76 7.41
CA ARG A 554 -22.61 -2.64 7.56
C ARG A 554 -22.23 -4.05 8.02
N GLN A 555 -21.10 -4.54 7.57
CA GLN A 555 -20.62 -5.89 7.87
C GLN A 555 -19.87 -5.91 9.19
N TYR A 556 -18.97 -4.95 9.38
CA TYR A 556 -18.11 -4.87 10.57
C TYR A 556 -18.90 -4.56 11.84
N GLN A 557 -20.02 -3.84 11.74
CA GLN A 557 -20.85 -3.47 12.88
C GLN A 557 -22.19 -4.22 12.95
N ALA A 558 -22.39 -5.21 12.10
CA ALA A 558 -23.59 -6.05 12.16
C ALA A 558 -23.74 -6.67 13.57
N PRO A 559 -25.00 -6.86 14.06
CA PRO A 559 -25.24 -7.48 15.35
C PRO A 559 -24.53 -8.83 15.49
N GLY A 560 -23.77 -8.98 16.57
CA GLY A 560 -22.95 -10.15 16.81
C GLY A 560 -21.59 -10.14 16.13
N VAL A 561 -21.27 -9.20 15.24
CA VAL A 561 -19.91 -8.88 14.75
C VAL A 561 -19.28 -7.80 15.62
N ASP A 562 -19.95 -6.69 15.80
CA ASP A 562 -19.70 -5.65 16.80
C ASP A 562 -18.23 -5.16 16.84
N ILE A 563 -17.60 -4.89 15.68
CA ILE A 563 -16.30 -4.26 15.60
C ILE A 563 -16.47 -2.74 15.79
N PRO A 564 -15.76 -2.09 16.71
CA PRO A 564 -15.87 -0.65 17.00
C PRO A 564 -15.28 0.19 15.86
N LEU A 565 -16.11 0.57 14.90
CA LEU A 565 -15.66 1.17 13.64
C LEU A 565 -16.56 2.32 13.22
N VAL A 566 -15.99 3.36 12.62
CA VAL A 566 -16.69 4.45 11.92
C VAL A 566 -16.36 4.42 10.43
N CYS A 567 -17.19 5.06 9.60
CA CYS A 567 -16.83 5.29 8.21
C CYS A 567 -16.45 6.76 8.01
N PHE A 568 -15.30 6.98 7.37
CA PHE A 568 -14.82 8.30 6.96
C PHE A 568 -14.95 8.48 5.46
N CYS A 569 -15.59 9.58 5.05
CA CYS A 569 -15.69 10.02 3.67
C CYS A 569 -15.31 11.50 3.57
N ARG A 570 -14.95 11.96 2.36
CA ARG A 570 -15.13 13.35 1.95
C ARG A 570 -16.61 13.52 1.65
N SER A 571 -17.05 13.60 0.43
CA SER A 571 -18.50 13.50 0.14
C SER A 571 -18.99 12.08 0.35
N LYS A 572 -20.00 11.93 1.21
CA LYS A 572 -20.56 10.62 1.54
C LYS A 572 -21.21 9.96 0.30
N TYR A 573 -21.02 8.66 0.12
CA TYR A 573 -21.75 7.83 -0.84
C TYR A 573 -23.26 8.05 -0.73
N HIS A 574 -24.00 7.90 -1.82
CA HIS A 574 -25.42 8.22 -2.00
C HIS A 574 -25.80 9.71 -1.84
N VAL A 575 -24.86 10.60 -1.49
CA VAL A 575 -25.13 12.03 -1.31
C VAL A 575 -24.66 12.84 -2.53
N TYR A 576 -23.40 12.63 -2.98
CA TYR A 576 -22.93 13.32 -4.16
C TYR A 576 -23.59 12.77 -5.44
N PRO A 577 -23.96 13.66 -6.39
CA PRO A 577 -24.81 13.27 -7.53
C PRO A 577 -24.15 12.28 -8.49
N GLU A 578 -22.83 12.28 -8.59
CA GLU A 578 -22.07 11.41 -9.49
C GLU A 578 -21.93 9.95 -8.97
N TYR A 579 -22.29 9.70 -7.70
CA TYR A 579 -22.18 8.39 -7.08
C TYR A 579 -22.86 7.29 -7.93
N HIS A 580 -22.13 6.19 -8.17
CA HIS A 580 -22.55 5.04 -8.97
C HIS A 580 -22.98 5.41 -10.40
N THR A 581 -22.28 6.37 -11.01
CA THR A 581 -22.44 6.77 -12.41
C THR A 581 -21.09 7.04 -13.07
N SER A 582 -21.07 7.18 -14.40
CA SER A 582 -19.86 7.62 -15.13
C SER A 582 -19.40 9.05 -14.81
N GLY A 583 -20.18 9.79 -14.02
CA GLY A 583 -19.79 11.09 -13.48
C GLY A 583 -18.75 10.97 -12.37
N ASP A 584 -18.66 9.82 -11.68
CA ASP A 584 -17.62 9.55 -10.70
C ASP A 584 -16.30 9.19 -11.41
N ASN A 585 -15.67 10.18 -11.99
CA ASN A 585 -14.42 10.06 -12.75
C ASN A 585 -13.34 10.99 -12.19
N MET A 586 -12.15 10.97 -12.78
CA MET A 586 -10.98 11.71 -12.28
C MET A 586 -11.19 13.25 -12.23
N SER A 587 -12.22 13.80 -12.88
CA SER A 587 -12.49 15.24 -12.84
C SER A 587 -13.16 15.72 -11.55
N ILE A 588 -13.72 14.82 -10.74
CA ILE A 588 -14.36 15.17 -9.46
C ILE A 588 -13.48 14.98 -8.24
N VAL A 589 -12.31 14.40 -8.43
CA VAL A 589 -11.29 14.22 -7.38
C VAL A 589 -10.11 15.16 -7.62
N SER A 590 -9.41 15.56 -6.58
CA SER A 590 -8.31 16.51 -6.66
C SER A 590 -7.15 16.12 -5.74
N PRO A 591 -5.91 16.54 -6.05
CA PRO A 591 -4.78 16.40 -5.13
C PRO A 591 -5.07 16.94 -3.73
N GLU A 592 -5.76 18.09 -3.65
CA GLU A 592 -6.18 18.74 -2.39
C GLU A 592 -7.19 17.87 -1.62
N GLY A 593 -8.14 17.24 -2.34
CA GLY A 593 -9.12 16.34 -1.77
C GLY A 593 -8.44 15.13 -1.11
N PHE A 594 -7.54 14.49 -1.84
CA PHE A 594 -6.73 13.37 -1.33
C PHE A 594 -5.89 13.76 -0.13
N TYR A 595 -5.18 14.89 -0.22
CA TYR A 595 -4.35 15.36 0.88
C TYR A 595 -5.17 15.71 2.12
N GLY A 596 -6.34 16.31 1.95
CA GLY A 596 -7.28 16.60 3.04
C GLY A 596 -7.71 15.35 3.78
N ALA A 597 -8.11 14.31 3.03
CA ALA A 597 -8.49 13.02 3.61
C ALA A 597 -7.32 12.33 4.33
N PHE A 598 -6.14 12.30 3.71
CA PHE A 598 -4.92 11.78 4.31
C PHE A 598 -4.60 12.51 5.64
N THR A 599 -4.75 13.84 5.67
CA THR A 599 -4.47 14.66 6.85
C THR A 599 -5.43 14.35 8.01
N VAL A 600 -6.73 14.16 7.74
CA VAL A 600 -7.69 13.74 8.77
C VAL A 600 -7.29 12.39 9.35
N MET A 601 -7.03 11.40 8.50
CA MET A 601 -6.67 10.07 8.97
C MET A 601 -5.33 10.04 9.71
N ARG A 602 -4.34 10.79 9.25
CA ARG A 602 -3.08 10.96 9.94
C ARG A 602 -3.29 11.50 11.36
N LYS A 603 -4.08 12.58 11.50
CA LYS A 603 -4.39 13.17 12.82
C LYS A 603 -5.15 12.19 13.73
N CYS A 604 -6.02 11.34 13.17
CA CYS A 604 -6.66 10.28 13.93
C CYS A 604 -5.65 9.26 14.45
N MET A 605 -4.68 8.87 13.62
CA MET A 605 -3.62 7.94 14.06
C MET A 605 -2.74 8.58 15.14
N ASP A 606 -2.33 9.83 14.95
CA ASP A 606 -1.55 10.58 15.96
C ASP A 606 -2.30 10.67 17.28
N ARG A 607 -3.59 11.02 17.26
CA ARG A 607 -4.42 11.14 18.46
C ARG A 607 -4.59 9.80 19.19
N LEU A 608 -4.73 8.69 18.45
CA LEU A 608 -4.77 7.36 19.07
C LEU A 608 -3.46 6.99 19.75
N GLU A 609 -2.33 7.30 19.15
CA GLU A 609 -1.02 7.08 19.77
C GLU A 609 -0.82 7.96 21.01
N ASP A 610 -1.28 9.23 20.98
CA ASP A 610 -1.26 10.14 22.14
C ASP A 610 -2.13 9.60 23.31
N ILE A 611 -3.32 9.06 23.00
CA ILE A 611 -4.17 8.42 24.00
C ILE A 611 -3.45 7.25 24.66
N ALA A 612 -2.76 6.42 23.89
CA ALA A 612 -2.01 5.28 24.43
C ALA A 612 -0.88 5.69 25.39
N GLU A 613 -0.28 6.86 25.17
CA GLU A 613 0.83 7.35 26.01
C GLU A 613 0.35 8.07 27.27
N ASN A 614 -0.75 8.81 27.17
CA ASN A 614 -1.16 9.79 28.19
C ASN A 614 -2.45 9.44 28.94
N GLU A 615 -3.26 8.52 28.41
CA GLU A 615 -4.56 8.16 28.92
C GLU A 615 -4.66 6.64 29.15
N THR A 616 -5.38 6.23 30.20
CA THR A 616 -5.66 4.79 30.42
C THR A 616 -6.93 4.42 29.67
N VAL A 617 -6.81 3.72 28.54
CA VAL A 617 -7.97 3.11 27.87
C VAL A 617 -8.45 1.95 28.71
N THR A 618 -9.63 2.10 29.33
CA THR A 618 -10.22 1.08 30.20
C THR A 618 -10.94 0.00 29.39
N ALA A 619 -11.19 -1.16 30.00
CA ALA A 619 -12.05 -2.18 29.44
C ALA A 619 -13.46 -1.64 29.12
N ASP A 620 -13.96 -0.72 29.94
CA ASP A 620 -15.26 -0.07 29.75
C ASP A 620 -15.28 0.83 28.50
N ASP A 621 -14.18 1.50 28.16
CA ASP A 621 -14.06 2.28 26.90
C ASP A 621 -14.07 1.38 25.67
N ILE A 622 -13.51 0.17 25.79
CA ILE A 622 -13.47 -0.82 24.71
C ILE A 622 -14.82 -1.55 24.57
N ASP A 623 -15.49 -1.84 25.69
CA ASP A 623 -16.71 -2.67 25.73
C ASP A 623 -18.00 -1.84 25.89
N ALA A 624 -17.93 -0.51 25.98
CA ALA A 624 -19.10 0.38 26.12
C ALA A 624 -20.17 0.07 25.04
N HIS A 625 -19.73 -0.14 23.80
CA HIS A 625 -20.59 -0.49 22.68
C HIS A 625 -21.18 -1.92 22.74
N ARG A 626 -20.68 -2.79 23.64
CA ARG A 626 -21.20 -4.17 23.87
C ARG A 626 -22.14 -4.26 25.06
N ASN A 627 -22.08 -3.29 25.97
CA ASN A 627 -22.83 -3.26 27.24
C ASN A 627 -24.04 -2.35 27.14
N ILE A 628 -24.92 -2.56 26.15
CA ILE A 628 -26.10 -1.73 25.96
C ILE A 628 -27.08 -2.02 27.09
N ARG A 629 -27.48 -0.96 27.81
CA ARG A 629 -28.50 -1.03 28.84
C ARG A 629 -29.87 -1.20 28.20
N HIS A 630 -30.58 -2.26 28.59
CA HIS A 630 -32.00 -2.41 28.25
C HIS A 630 -32.77 -1.21 28.81
N SER A 631 -33.70 -0.64 28.02
CA SER A 631 -34.65 0.31 28.59
C SER A 631 -35.47 -0.42 29.66
N ASN A 632 -35.71 0.24 30.80
CA ASN A 632 -36.50 -0.35 31.89
C ASN A 632 -38.02 -0.37 31.62
N ASP A 633 -38.44 0.22 30.51
CA ASP A 633 -39.86 0.30 30.14
C ASP A 633 -40.28 -0.92 29.31
N LYS A 634 -40.69 -1.99 30.01
CA LYS A 634 -41.27 -3.19 29.36
C LYS A 634 -42.64 -2.85 28.81
N ARG A 635 -42.80 -3.01 27.49
CA ARG A 635 -44.11 -2.96 26.83
C ARG A 635 -44.69 -4.36 26.71
N ASP A 636 -46.01 -4.48 26.88
CA ASP A 636 -46.71 -5.74 26.70
C ASP A 636 -47.15 -5.96 25.25
N GLY A 637 -47.35 -7.22 24.84
CA GLY A 637 -47.87 -7.58 23.52
C GLY A 637 -46.80 -7.73 22.44
N GLU A 638 -47.21 -7.68 21.17
CA GLU A 638 -46.33 -7.84 20.01
C GLU A 638 -45.32 -6.68 19.88
N GLU A 639 -45.67 -5.47 20.28
CA GLU A 639 -44.84 -4.26 20.21
C GLU A 639 -43.69 -4.29 21.22
N GLY A 640 -43.86 -4.97 22.36
CA GLY A 640 -42.83 -5.17 23.39
C GLY A 640 -41.93 -6.37 23.13
N LYS A 641 -42.07 -7.10 22.02
CA LYS A 641 -41.20 -8.22 21.68
C LYS A 641 -39.84 -7.71 21.20
N VAL A 642 -38.79 -8.39 21.65
CA VAL A 642 -37.42 -8.18 21.27
C VAL A 642 -36.98 -9.24 20.26
N TYR A 643 -36.25 -8.84 19.24
CA TYR A 643 -35.81 -9.74 18.18
C TYR A 643 -34.28 -9.71 18.02
N LYS A 644 -33.72 -10.87 17.66
CA LYS A 644 -32.29 -11.02 17.41
C LYS A 644 -32.07 -11.71 16.07
N VAL A 645 -31.05 -11.20 15.33
CA VAL A 645 -30.58 -11.82 14.08
C VAL A 645 -30.07 -13.25 14.33
N THR A 646 -30.29 -14.13 13.34
CA THR A 646 -29.89 -15.55 13.38
C THR A 646 -28.52 -15.80 12.74
N CYS A 647 -27.96 -14.83 12.01
CA CYS A 647 -26.67 -14.95 11.34
C CYS A 647 -25.82 -13.72 11.55
N LEU A 648 -24.50 -13.89 11.48
CA LEU A 648 -23.52 -12.82 11.52
C LEU A 648 -23.42 -12.12 10.16
N CYS A 649 -23.07 -10.85 10.17
CA CYS A 649 -23.06 -9.97 9.01
C CYS A 649 -24.47 -9.78 8.39
N GLU A 650 -24.56 -8.90 7.39
CA GLU A 650 -25.81 -8.70 6.65
C GLU A 650 -26.13 -9.96 5.84
N PRO A 651 -27.32 -10.59 5.99
CA PRO A 651 -27.66 -11.80 5.28
C PRO A 651 -27.88 -11.57 3.79
N GLN A 652 -27.68 -12.61 2.98
CA GLN A 652 -27.98 -12.57 1.55
C GLN A 652 -29.51 -12.65 1.30
N LEU A 653 -30.18 -11.51 1.30
CA LEU A 653 -31.63 -11.38 1.15
C LEU A 653 -32.13 -11.90 -0.22
N GLY A 654 -31.34 -11.69 -1.27
CA GLY A 654 -31.68 -12.07 -2.66
C GLY A 654 -31.90 -13.58 -2.85
N LYS A 655 -31.13 -14.45 -2.16
CA LYS A 655 -31.30 -15.91 -2.26
C LYS A 655 -32.64 -16.40 -1.64
N ARG A 656 -33.26 -15.54 -0.81
CA ARG A 656 -34.56 -15.80 -0.15
C ARG A 656 -35.72 -15.14 -0.88
N GLY A 657 -35.44 -14.44 -1.99
CA GLY A 657 -36.49 -13.72 -2.74
C GLY A 657 -37.03 -12.48 -2.03
N LEU A 658 -36.37 -12.02 -0.96
CA LEU A 658 -36.80 -10.85 -0.17
C LEU A 658 -36.51 -9.52 -0.85
N VAL A 659 -35.49 -9.50 -1.70
CA VAL A 659 -35.05 -8.32 -2.43
C VAL A 659 -34.68 -8.66 -3.88
N PRO A 660 -34.69 -7.69 -4.81
CA PRO A 660 -34.14 -7.88 -6.14
C PRO A 660 -32.67 -8.32 -6.10
N THR A 661 -32.29 -9.21 -7.01
CA THR A 661 -30.90 -9.71 -7.11
C THR A 661 -29.98 -8.79 -7.93
N MET A 662 -30.51 -7.72 -8.48
CA MET A 662 -29.78 -6.68 -9.21
C MET A 662 -29.55 -5.48 -8.29
N SER A 663 -28.32 -5.00 -8.21
CA SER A 663 -27.99 -3.82 -7.45
C SER A 663 -28.02 -2.59 -8.37
N SER A 664 -28.83 -1.61 -8.00
CA SER A 664 -28.89 -0.28 -8.61
C SER A 664 -29.25 0.74 -7.53
N LYS A 665 -29.13 2.04 -7.87
CA LYS A 665 -29.50 3.14 -6.99
C LYS A 665 -30.97 3.05 -6.53
N GLU A 666 -31.87 2.58 -7.39
CA GLU A 666 -33.31 2.43 -7.11
C GLU A 666 -33.61 1.24 -6.21
N THR A 667 -33.05 0.06 -6.48
CA THR A 667 -33.32 -1.15 -5.70
C THR A 667 -32.79 -1.08 -4.26
N TYR A 668 -31.82 -0.22 -3.99
CA TYR A 668 -31.31 0.01 -2.63
C TYR A 668 -32.37 0.59 -1.71
N GLN A 669 -33.15 1.54 -2.18
CA GLN A 669 -34.20 2.22 -1.38
C GLN A 669 -35.35 1.27 -1.00
N GLU A 670 -35.77 0.39 -1.91
CA GLU A 670 -36.85 -0.57 -1.68
C GLU A 670 -36.52 -1.59 -0.58
N THR A 671 -35.22 -1.82 -0.33
CA THR A 671 -34.74 -2.83 0.62
C THR A 671 -34.29 -2.24 1.95
N LEU A 672 -34.32 -0.91 2.08
CA LEU A 672 -33.69 -0.22 3.19
C LEU A 672 -34.26 -0.60 4.56
N ALA A 673 -35.61 -0.63 4.69
CA ALA A 673 -36.27 -0.97 5.96
C ALA A 673 -35.90 -2.38 6.47
N MET A 674 -35.76 -3.38 5.57
CA MET A 674 -35.31 -4.73 5.97
C MET A 674 -33.87 -4.73 6.47
N LYS A 675 -33.00 -4.01 5.79
CA LYS A 675 -31.58 -3.88 6.17
C LYS A 675 -31.45 -3.15 7.50
N ASP A 676 -32.27 -2.13 7.73
CA ASP A 676 -32.26 -1.34 8.95
C ASP A 676 -32.75 -2.16 10.16
N VAL A 677 -33.84 -2.91 10.02
CA VAL A 677 -34.29 -3.84 11.07
C VAL A 677 -33.19 -4.86 11.40
N LEU A 678 -32.54 -5.47 10.39
CA LEU A 678 -31.47 -6.44 10.59
C LEU A 678 -30.23 -5.81 11.28
N ALA A 679 -29.96 -4.54 11.03
CA ALA A 679 -28.81 -3.84 11.60
C ALA A 679 -28.95 -3.52 13.09
N TYR A 680 -30.18 -3.40 13.60
CA TYR A 680 -30.44 -3.06 14.99
C TYR A 680 -31.16 -4.18 15.77
N ALA A 681 -31.51 -5.29 15.14
CA ALA A 681 -32.09 -6.43 15.82
C ALA A 681 -31.01 -7.29 16.52
N ASP A 682 -30.40 -6.74 17.54
CA ASP A 682 -29.34 -7.37 18.34
C ASP A 682 -29.84 -8.11 19.60
N GLY A 683 -31.13 -8.00 19.88
CA GLY A 683 -31.74 -8.61 21.05
C GLY A 683 -31.90 -7.65 22.24
N THR A 684 -31.74 -6.35 22.01
CA THR A 684 -31.78 -5.31 23.08
C THR A 684 -32.96 -4.36 22.94
N HIS A 685 -33.51 -4.17 21.75
CA HIS A 685 -34.54 -3.20 21.43
C HIS A 685 -35.88 -3.90 21.14
N ASP A 686 -36.97 -3.36 21.69
CA ASP A 686 -38.33 -3.80 21.30
C ASP A 686 -38.72 -3.20 19.93
N VAL A 687 -39.90 -3.63 19.43
CA VAL A 687 -40.37 -3.20 18.09
C VAL A 687 -40.57 -1.68 17.99
N VAL A 688 -41.04 -1.04 19.08
CA VAL A 688 -41.25 0.42 19.10
C VAL A 688 -39.93 1.18 19.12
N GLU A 689 -38.97 0.70 19.89
CA GLU A 689 -37.61 1.27 19.92
C GLU A 689 -36.92 1.11 18.57
N LEU A 690 -37.02 -0.09 17.93
CA LEU A 690 -36.53 -0.30 16.58
C LEU A 690 -37.15 0.67 15.57
N ALA A 691 -38.50 0.84 15.65
CA ALA A 691 -39.24 1.74 14.78
C ALA A 691 -38.74 3.21 14.92
N HIS A 692 -38.46 3.64 16.16
CA HIS A 692 -37.92 4.95 16.45
C HIS A 692 -36.50 5.10 15.89
N ILE A 693 -35.60 4.12 16.15
CA ILE A 693 -34.21 4.14 15.69
C ILE A 693 -34.11 4.19 14.17
N ILE A 694 -34.94 3.40 13.47
CA ILE A 694 -34.89 3.33 12.00
C ILE A 694 -35.79 4.34 11.30
N GLU A 695 -36.41 5.24 12.06
CA GLU A 695 -37.29 6.30 11.54
C GLU A 695 -38.43 5.77 10.64
N GLN A 696 -39.04 4.65 11.04
CA GLN A 696 -40.14 4.00 10.32
C GLN A 696 -41.39 3.82 11.21
N PRO A 697 -42.59 3.82 10.62
CA PRO A 697 -43.81 3.49 11.35
C PRO A 697 -43.75 2.07 11.94
N VAL A 698 -44.35 1.89 13.15
CA VAL A 698 -44.31 0.60 13.87
C VAL A 698 -44.97 -0.53 13.05
N ASP A 699 -46.06 -0.26 12.33
CA ASP A 699 -46.75 -1.23 11.47
C ASP A 699 -45.89 -1.69 10.28
N VAL A 700 -45.06 -0.79 9.72
CA VAL A 700 -44.06 -1.12 8.68
C VAL A 700 -42.99 -2.05 9.26
N VAL A 701 -42.45 -1.71 10.45
CA VAL A 701 -41.44 -2.52 11.14
C VAL A 701 -41.97 -3.89 11.49
N MET A 702 -43.18 -3.99 12.02
CA MET A 702 -43.84 -5.27 12.32
C MET A 702 -44.01 -6.15 11.08
N LYS A 703 -44.41 -5.56 9.94
CA LYS A 703 -44.49 -6.26 8.67
C LYS A 703 -43.13 -6.81 8.21
N VAL A 704 -42.09 -5.99 8.29
CA VAL A 704 -40.72 -6.39 7.93
C VAL A 704 -40.24 -7.50 8.87
N ILE A 705 -40.38 -7.34 10.17
CA ILE A 705 -40.02 -8.37 11.17
C ILE A 705 -40.70 -9.71 10.84
N LYS A 706 -42.01 -9.72 10.55
CA LYS A 706 -42.71 -10.92 10.17
C LYS A 706 -42.09 -11.62 8.97
N GLN A 707 -41.78 -10.89 7.91
CA GLN A 707 -41.08 -11.41 6.71
C GLN A 707 -39.71 -11.99 7.05
N LEU A 708 -38.93 -11.31 7.89
CA LEU A 708 -37.62 -11.77 8.31
C LEU A 708 -37.67 -12.99 9.22
N VAL A 709 -38.67 -13.11 10.10
CA VAL A 709 -38.93 -14.32 10.93
C VAL A 709 -39.32 -15.47 10.04
N GLU A 710 -40.26 -15.30 9.10
CA GLU A 710 -40.66 -16.34 8.13
C GLU A 710 -39.48 -16.80 7.28
N ALA A 711 -38.51 -15.91 6.95
CA ALA A 711 -37.29 -16.25 6.25
C ALA A 711 -36.19 -16.86 7.15
N GLY A 712 -36.45 -17.03 8.45
CA GLY A 712 -35.49 -17.56 9.41
C GLY A 712 -34.30 -16.65 9.72
N LEU A 713 -34.44 -15.34 9.52
CA LEU A 713 -33.39 -14.35 9.74
C LEU A 713 -33.48 -13.64 11.09
N LEU A 714 -34.63 -13.69 11.75
CA LEU A 714 -34.87 -13.17 13.08
C LEU A 714 -35.52 -14.24 13.98
N ASN A 715 -35.14 -14.26 15.25
CA ASN A 715 -35.83 -15.01 16.32
C ASN A 715 -36.29 -14.02 17.39
N ALA A 716 -37.50 -14.26 17.93
CA ALA A 716 -37.94 -13.57 19.13
C ALA A 716 -37.06 -14.01 20.32
N VAL A 717 -36.63 -13.07 21.12
CA VAL A 717 -35.92 -13.32 22.38
C VAL A 717 -36.93 -13.46 23.47
N TYR A 718 -37.00 -14.63 24.07
CA TYR A 718 -37.83 -14.86 25.25
C TYR A 718 -36.95 -14.79 26.47
N GLU A 719 -37.17 -13.81 27.37
CA GLU A 719 -36.53 -13.86 28.68
C GLU A 719 -36.96 -15.16 29.37
N GLU A 720 -36.01 -16.05 29.69
CA GLU A 720 -36.26 -17.09 30.66
C GLU A 720 -36.61 -16.39 31.98
N ARG A 721 -37.85 -16.54 32.44
CA ARG A 721 -38.27 -16.09 33.77
C ARG A 721 -37.43 -16.84 34.80
N LYS A 722 -36.38 -16.17 35.33
CA LYS A 722 -35.69 -16.60 36.54
C LYS A 722 -36.51 -16.27 37.78
#